data_18d7f0e2d035304d09225a7a351b32bf
#
_entry.id   18d7f0e2d035304d09225a7a351b32bf
#
_cell.length_a   1.000
_cell.length_b   1.000
_cell.length_c   1.000
_cell.angle_alpha   90.00
_cell.angle_beta   90.00
_cell.angle_gamma   90.00
#
_symmetry.space_group_name_H-M   'P 1'
#
loop_
_entity.id
_entity.type
_entity.pdbx_description
1 polymer ?
#
loop_
_entity_poly.entity_id
_entity_poly.type
_entity_poly.pdbx_seq_one_letter_code
_entity_poly.pdbx_strand_id
1 'polypeptide(L)'
;MKFLKLLSLSLFFFKIGFSQDKMIVSDLDNLTLNLGEIFKPVSNVILTDGSTGDCTNIIYYNKKGVFSSAKSITFDRSEGTLRANEPGTHEIVAVCIDSQGKRLSKTFNVNVNYPKIKDIKLSINDENIYIGNYVKLIYEITDELDNKRMVDYWNYENASKYFSKVGVTLSSSNKKVKIDESNNILAAEEGKTSIVVFFDGVSAKMDLEIKMNPVAKLDLTSDAFNARSGDVINFSATAYDRKNNKLENIPFEFSFTGKSFDKSNSASGLILEDGRFVGDVPGKYIISAKIGNITTSKVVNIFPRNVKREISNVGRGIVNDRHTSDFWIFEGVDGGDYGVTGTWGSDGTAFFWDVSNPSNLKKIDSIQVDARTVNDVKVSQDGKICVISREGASNRKNGMIIIDISNPRDVKIISEYTKNLTGGVHNVFIDNNHVYALSNGERYYIINIDDPSNPYEVGMFELNKEGQSIHDVWIEDGIAYSSNWRDGVYLVDVGNGIAGGSPSNPVSFGNYSYDSGANHATFPFKSKSTGKFYTILGDEIFPNGVNPNGTNETAGFLHFVDFSDLNNPIEVARYELPGHGSHNYWIKDDILYVAMYTGGLRVVDISGDLLGDLYKQDREIGYLLTGSPNGYIPNDTMVWGAQLYKGHVFYSDFNTGLGAAKVSSNKPDNSKTNQYIN
;
A
#
# COMPACT_ATOMS: atom_id res chain seq x y z
N MET A 1 -39.61 -86.12 -27.50
CA MET A 1 -38.43 -85.78 -26.68
C MET A 1 -37.68 -84.67 -27.36
N LYS A 2 -37.86 -83.44 -26.89
CA LYS A 2 -36.96 -82.34 -27.13
C LYS A 2 -37.09 -81.39 -25.94
N PHE A 3 -36.00 -81.15 -25.20
CA PHE A 3 -35.87 -80.28 -24.06
C PHE A 3 -35.85 -78.83 -24.51
N LEU A 4 -36.75 -77.98 -23.95
CA LEU A 4 -36.69 -76.57 -24.07
C LEU A 4 -35.97 -76.03 -22.83
N LYS A 5 -34.79 -75.45 -23.02
CA LYS A 5 -34.08 -74.65 -21.98
C LYS A 5 -34.65 -73.26 -21.95
N LEU A 6 -35.25 -72.88 -20.79
CA LEU A 6 -35.58 -71.49 -20.50
C LEU A 6 -34.31 -70.71 -20.13
N LEU A 7 -33.99 -69.69 -20.88
CA LEU A 7 -32.95 -68.76 -20.58
C LEU A 7 -33.63 -67.55 -19.82
N SER A 8 -33.37 -67.42 -18.52
CA SER A 8 -33.81 -66.26 -17.75
C SER A 8 -32.84 -65.12 -18.01
N LEU A 9 -33.33 -64.08 -18.67
CA LEU A 9 -32.61 -62.84 -18.91
C LEU A 9 -32.85 -61.91 -17.70
N SER A 10 -31.86 -61.84 -16.79
CA SER A 10 -31.87 -60.84 -15.71
C SER A 10 -31.50 -59.47 -16.30
N LEU A 11 -32.50 -58.58 -16.43
CA LEU A 11 -32.28 -57.16 -16.70
C LEU A 11 -31.63 -56.52 -15.49
N PHE A 12 -30.33 -56.22 -15.60
CA PHE A 12 -29.69 -55.26 -14.72
C PHE A 12 -30.12 -53.86 -15.19
N PHE A 13 -31.01 -53.24 -14.43
CA PHE A 13 -31.27 -51.79 -14.50
C PHE A 13 -30.03 -51.06 -13.95
N PHE A 14 -29.13 -50.66 -14.82
CA PHE A 14 -28.20 -49.59 -14.47
C PHE A 14 -29.02 -48.31 -14.29
N LYS A 15 -29.22 -47.88 -13.05
CA LYS A 15 -29.60 -46.48 -12.76
C LYS A 15 -28.43 -45.63 -13.21
N ILE A 16 -28.49 -45.06 -14.41
CA ILE A 16 -27.66 -43.93 -14.81
C ILE A 16 -28.19 -42.77 -13.98
N GLY A 17 -27.54 -42.53 -12.83
CA GLY A 17 -27.78 -41.33 -12.06
C GLY A 17 -27.29 -40.13 -12.89
N PHE A 18 -28.20 -39.41 -13.52
CA PHE A 18 -27.89 -38.09 -14.03
C PHE A 18 -27.47 -37.26 -12.81
N SER A 19 -26.24 -36.75 -12.81
CA SER A 19 -25.79 -35.76 -11.84
C SER A 19 -26.71 -34.54 -12.01
N GLN A 20 -27.60 -34.32 -11.04
CA GLN A 20 -28.43 -33.12 -11.02
C GLN A 20 -27.52 -31.92 -10.78
N ASP A 21 -27.65 -30.87 -11.58
CA ASP A 21 -26.94 -29.62 -11.34
C ASP A 21 -27.42 -29.02 -10.02
N LYS A 22 -26.44 -28.61 -9.17
CA LYS A 22 -26.68 -28.03 -7.85
C LYS A 22 -26.35 -26.55 -7.90
N MET A 23 -27.18 -25.71 -7.28
CA MET A 23 -27.00 -24.27 -7.24
C MET A 23 -27.20 -23.72 -5.82
N ILE A 24 -26.33 -22.80 -5.38
CA ILE A 24 -26.53 -22.06 -4.14
C ILE A 24 -27.54 -20.94 -4.38
N VAL A 25 -28.56 -20.84 -3.54
CA VAL A 25 -29.54 -19.76 -3.50
C VAL A 25 -29.45 -19.08 -2.14
N SER A 26 -29.46 -17.76 -2.12
CA SER A 26 -29.28 -16.96 -0.90
C SER A 26 -30.12 -15.68 -0.96
N ASP A 27 -30.51 -15.19 0.18
CA ASP A 27 -31.04 -13.85 0.41
C ASP A 27 -29.98 -12.74 0.25
N LEU A 28 -28.71 -13.12 -0.01
CA LEU A 28 -27.67 -12.20 -0.48
C LEU A 28 -27.91 -11.67 -1.90
N ASP A 29 -28.77 -12.31 -2.67
CA ASP A 29 -29.08 -11.88 -4.05
C ASP A 29 -29.82 -10.53 -4.03
N ASN A 30 -29.15 -9.45 -4.53
CA ASN A 30 -29.62 -8.06 -4.51
C ASN A 30 -29.81 -7.46 -3.10
N LEU A 31 -29.11 -7.99 -2.09
CA LEU A 31 -29.14 -7.44 -0.75
C LEU A 31 -28.59 -6.02 -0.73
N THR A 32 -29.29 -5.14 -0.01
CA THR A 32 -28.83 -3.76 0.26
C THR A 32 -28.79 -3.57 1.77
N LEU A 33 -27.65 -3.14 2.28
CA LEU A 33 -27.39 -2.89 3.70
C LEU A 33 -27.00 -1.42 3.90
N ASN A 34 -27.11 -0.95 5.12
CA ASN A 34 -26.51 0.32 5.53
C ASN A 34 -25.12 0.07 6.12
N LEU A 35 -24.26 1.08 6.08
CA LEU A 35 -22.94 0.98 6.70
C LEU A 35 -23.09 0.66 8.20
N GLY A 36 -22.32 -0.32 8.68
CA GLY A 36 -22.38 -0.82 10.05
C GLY A 36 -23.45 -1.89 10.31
N GLU A 37 -24.35 -2.14 9.38
CA GLU A 37 -25.44 -3.11 9.55
C GLU A 37 -24.92 -4.55 9.60
N ILE A 38 -25.49 -5.33 10.52
CA ILE A 38 -25.19 -6.76 10.69
C ILE A 38 -26.35 -7.56 10.10
N PHE A 39 -26.02 -8.50 9.22
CA PHE A 39 -26.99 -9.35 8.53
C PHE A 39 -26.62 -10.83 8.67
N LYS A 40 -27.62 -11.68 8.86
CA LYS A 40 -27.45 -13.13 8.93
C LYS A 40 -27.97 -13.78 7.65
N PRO A 41 -27.10 -14.15 6.70
CA PRO A 41 -27.53 -14.72 5.43
C PRO A 41 -28.18 -16.08 5.62
N VAL A 42 -29.27 -16.30 4.89
CA VAL A 42 -29.90 -17.60 4.73
C VAL A 42 -29.57 -18.12 3.33
N SER A 43 -28.84 -19.22 3.28
CA SER A 43 -28.46 -19.83 2.01
C SER A 43 -28.76 -21.32 2.00
N ASN A 44 -29.23 -21.80 0.86
CA ASN A 44 -29.56 -23.21 0.63
C ASN A 44 -28.97 -23.67 -0.70
N VAL A 45 -28.75 -24.98 -0.84
CA VAL A 45 -28.44 -25.59 -2.13
C VAL A 45 -29.74 -26.17 -2.69
N ILE A 46 -30.03 -25.82 -3.95
CA ILE A 46 -31.21 -26.33 -4.68
C ILE A 46 -30.72 -27.16 -5.86
N LEU A 47 -31.39 -28.31 -6.08
CA LEU A 47 -31.20 -29.17 -7.24
C LEU A 47 -32.07 -28.69 -8.40
N THR A 48 -31.81 -29.17 -9.60
CA THR A 48 -32.58 -28.82 -10.82
C THR A 48 -34.07 -29.16 -10.73
N ASP A 49 -34.46 -30.09 -9.87
CA ASP A 49 -35.87 -30.45 -9.62
C ASP A 49 -36.54 -29.59 -8.52
N GLY A 50 -35.82 -28.61 -7.96
CA GLY A 50 -36.30 -27.72 -6.90
C GLY A 50 -36.20 -28.30 -5.49
N SER A 51 -35.69 -29.53 -5.32
CA SER A 51 -35.49 -30.11 -3.98
C SER A 51 -34.21 -29.56 -3.32
N THR A 52 -34.14 -29.66 -1.98
CA THR A 52 -32.97 -29.19 -1.22
C THR A 52 -31.80 -30.15 -1.38
N GLY A 53 -30.63 -29.62 -1.70
CA GLY A 53 -29.37 -30.37 -1.77
C GLY A 53 -28.71 -30.56 -0.39
N ASP A 54 -27.64 -31.35 -0.38
CA ASP A 54 -27.00 -31.91 0.81
C ASP A 54 -25.80 -31.09 1.36
N CYS A 55 -25.77 -29.79 1.11
CA CYS A 55 -24.70 -28.91 1.56
C CYS A 55 -25.10 -28.19 2.87
N THR A 56 -24.48 -28.55 3.99
CA THR A 56 -24.92 -28.10 5.30
C THR A 56 -24.12 -26.93 5.88
N ASN A 57 -22.89 -26.66 5.38
CA ASN A 57 -22.03 -25.59 5.90
C ASN A 57 -21.61 -24.68 4.73
N ILE A 58 -22.34 -23.57 4.56
CA ILE A 58 -21.99 -22.56 3.57
C ILE A 58 -21.08 -21.53 4.24
N ILE A 59 -19.91 -21.32 3.64
CA ILE A 59 -18.92 -20.35 4.08
C ILE A 59 -18.94 -19.17 3.12
N TYR A 60 -18.83 -17.96 3.64
CA TYR A 60 -18.80 -16.72 2.87
C TYR A 60 -17.44 -16.05 2.95
N TYR A 61 -17.03 -15.40 1.85
CA TYR A 61 -15.85 -14.53 1.80
C TYR A 61 -15.98 -13.49 0.70
N ASN A 62 -15.24 -12.39 0.80
CA ASN A 62 -15.16 -11.39 -0.27
C ASN A 62 -14.44 -11.97 -1.48
N LYS A 63 -14.99 -11.77 -2.70
CA LYS A 63 -14.38 -12.26 -3.93
C LYS A 63 -13.01 -11.63 -4.21
N LYS A 64 -12.82 -10.36 -3.86
CA LYS A 64 -11.55 -9.64 -3.98
C LYS A 64 -10.50 -10.08 -2.95
N GLY A 65 -10.56 -11.32 -2.55
CA GLY A 65 -9.41 -12.00 -2.00
C GLY A 65 -9.41 -12.24 -0.50
N VAL A 66 -8.98 -13.44 -0.17
CA VAL A 66 -8.57 -13.85 1.17
C VAL A 66 -7.38 -12.99 1.65
N PHE A 67 -6.70 -12.30 0.72
CA PHE A 67 -5.51 -11.45 0.93
C PHE A 67 -5.72 -9.99 0.51
N SER A 68 -6.90 -9.58 0.05
CA SER A 68 -7.16 -8.16 -0.12
C SER A 68 -7.47 -7.54 1.23
N SER A 69 -6.88 -6.40 1.47
CA SER A 69 -7.12 -5.51 2.61
C SER A 69 -8.59 -5.11 2.83
N ALA A 70 -9.43 -5.34 1.85
CA ALA A 70 -10.83 -4.94 1.90
C ALA A 70 -11.62 -5.86 2.80
N LYS A 71 -11.66 -5.55 4.08
CA LYS A 71 -12.71 -6.02 4.98
C LYS A 71 -14.00 -5.22 4.75
N SER A 72 -14.31 -4.93 3.49
CA SER A 72 -15.52 -4.22 3.09
C SER A 72 -16.77 -4.86 3.66
N ILE A 73 -16.74 -6.19 3.77
CA ILE A 73 -17.71 -7.00 4.52
C ILE A 73 -16.91 -7.99 5.35
N THR A 74 -17.11 -7.96 6.68
CA THR A 74 -16.54 -8.96 7.59
C THR A 74 -17.54 -10.06 7.88
N PHE A 75 -17.03 -11.28 8.16
CA PHE A 75 -17.83 -12.46 8.43
C PHE A 75 -17.51 -13.00 9.82
N ASP A 76 -18.49 -13.01 10.71
CA ASP A 76 -18.40 -13.75 11.96
C ASP A 76 -18.87 -15.20 11.71
N ARG A 77 -17.91 -16.12 11.73
CA ARG A 77 -18.18 -17.55 11.49
C ARG A 77 -18.88 -18.23 12.66
N SER A 78 -18.75 -17.69 13.87
CA SER A 78 -19.37 -18.27 15.07
C SER A 78 -20.86 -17.96 15.11
N GLU A 79 -21.24 -16.74 14.76
CA GLU A 79 -22.63 -16.29 14.72
C GLU A 79 -23.30 -16.51 13.35
N GLY A 80 -22.49 -16.75 12.31
CA GLY A 80 -22.94 -16.87 10.91
C GLY A 80 -23.47 -15.56 10.37
N THR A 81 -22.90 -14.43 10.79
CA THR A 81 -23.31 -13.09 10.36
C THR A 81 -22.28 -12.43 9.48
N LEU A 82 -22.70 -11.46 8.68
CA LEU A 82 -21.86 -10.52 7.97
C LEU A 82 -22.13 -9.09 8.47
N ARG A 83 -21.10 -8.24 8.39
CA ARG A 83 -21.20 -6.83 8.72
C ARG A 83 -20.69 -5.99 7.55
N ALA A 84 -21.44 -4.97 7.20
CA ALA A 84 -21.13 -4.01 6.15
C ALA A 84 -20.19 -2.91 6.68
N ASN A 85 -18.93 -2.88 6.25
CA ASN A 85 -17.93 -1.92 6.76
C ASN A 85 -17.58 -0.82 5.75
N GLU A 86 -17.88 -1.00 4.45
CA GLU A 86 -17.59 -0.03 3.41
C GLU A 86 -18.80 0.16 2.49
N PRO A 87 -19.11 1.40 2.11
CA PRO A 87 -20.14 1.67 1.11
C PRO A 87 -19.72 1.18 -0.28
N GLY A 88 -20.71 0.90 -1.12
CA GLY A 88 -20.50 0.44 -2.50
C GLY A 88 -21.04 -0.95 -2.76
N THR A 89 -20.69 -1.50 -3.93
CA THR A 89 -21.10 -2.85 -4.33
C THR A 89 -19.98 -3.83 -4.11
N HIS A 90 -20.24 -4.86 -3.30
CA HIS A 90 -19.26 -5.87 -2.91
C HIS A 90 -19.67 -7.24 -3.42
N GLU A 91 -18.73 -7.98 -4.01
CA GLU A 91 -18.94 -9.35 -4.46
C GLU A 91 -18.60 -10.33 -3.33
N ILE A 92 -19.63 -11.07 -2.88
CA ILE A 92 -19.52 -12.10 -1.84
C ILE A 92 -19.59 -13.46 -2.50
N VAL A 93 -18.66 -14.34 -2.18
CA VAL A 93 -18.67 -15.72 -2.64
C VAL A 93 -19.17 -16.62 -1.52
N ALA A 94 -20.26 -17.33 -1.78
CA ALA A 94 -20.73 -18.43 -0.93
C ALA A 94 -20.15 -19.74 -1.48
N VAL A 95 -19.58 -20.54 -0.59
CA VAL A 95 -18.97 -21.83 -0.93
C VAL A 95 -19.42 -22.90 0.02
N CYS A 96 -19.69 -24.10 -0.50
CA CYS A 96 -19.84 -25.28 0.31
C CYS A 96 -19.25 -26.52 -0.39
N ILE A 97 -19.07 -27.61 0.37
CA ILE A 97 -18.67 -28.92 -0.14
C ILE A 97 -19.82 -29.87 0.13
N ASP A 98 -20.30 -30.53 -0.91
CA ASP A 98 -21.38 -31.52 -0.78
C ASP A 98 -20.88 -32.87 -0.21
N SER A 99 -21.80 -33.78 0.08
CA SER A 99 -21.48 -35.11 0.63
C SER A 99 -20.62 -35.97 -0.30
N GLN A 100 -20.50 -35.59 -1.56
CA GLN A 100 -19.64 -36.27 -2.55
C GLN A 100 -18.26 -35.62 -2.67
N GLY A 101 -17.96 -34.58 -1.88
CA GLY A 101 -16.70 -33.84 -1.91
C GLY A 101 -16.62 -32.81 -3.04
N LYS A 102 -17.72 -32.54 -3.76
CA LYS A 102 -17.74 -31.54 -4.83
C LYS A 102 -17.92 -30.15 -4.24
N ARG A 103 -17.03 -29.23 -4.63
CA ARG A 103 -17.15 -27.81 -4.26
C ARG A 103 -18.20 -27.11 -5.12
N LEU A 104 -19.13 -26.48 -4.45
CA LEU A 104 -20.11 -25.56 -5.06
C LEU A 104 -19.77 -24.13 -4.64
N SER A 105 -19.89 -23.18 -5.58
CA SER A 105 -19.69 -21.77 -5.27
C SER A 105 -20.61 -20.89 -6.11
N LYS A 106 -21.06 -19.78 -5.53
CA LYS A 106 -21.81 -18.74 -6.22
C LYS A 106 -21.39 -17.37 -5.71
N THR A 107 -21.27 -16.42 -6.61
CA THR A 107 -20.99 -15.01 -6.27
C THR A 107 -22.30 -14.25 -6.22
N PHE A 108 -22.45 -13.41 -5.19
CA PHE A 108 -23.56 -12.49 -4.97
C PHE A 108 -23.05 -11.06 -4.91
N ASN A 109 -23.84 -10.10 -5.37
CA ASN A 109 -23.58 -8.68 -5.22
C ASN A 109 -24.37 -8.13 -4.03
N VAL A 110 -23.67 -7.63 -3.04
CA VAL A 110 -24.23 -6.96 -1.88
C VAL A 110 -23.95 -5.47 -2.00
N ASN A 111 -24.99 -4.65 -1.98
CA ASN A 111 -24.88 -3.20 -2.01
C ASN A 111 -24.87 -2.66 -0.57
N VAL A 112 -23.94 -1.77 -0.27
CA VAL A 112 -23.89 -1.05 1.00
C VAL A 112 -24.12 0.42 0.73
N ASN A 113 -25.16 0.99 1.31
CA ASN A 113 -25.51 2.39 1.17
C ASN A 113 -24.45 3.28 1.82
N TYR A 114 -24.16 4.41 1.17
CA TYR A 114 -23.43 5.49 1.82
C TYR A 114 -24.28 6.08 2.94
N PRO A 115 -23.68 6.42 4.10
CA PRO A 115 -24.37 7.17 5.14
C PRO A 115 -24.87 8.50 4.57
N LYS A 116 -26.00 9.00 5.05
CA LYS A 116 -26.53 10.29 4.62
C LYS A 116 -25.57 11.42 5.03
N ILE A 117 -25.53 12.46 4.21
CA ILE A 117 -24.74 13.64 4.54
C ILE A 117 -25.42 14.42 5.66
N LYS A 118 -24.64 14.78 6.68
CA LYS A 118 -25.07 15.56 7.84
C LYS A 118 -24.76 17.03 7.69
N ASP A 119 -23.56 17.35 7.19
CA ASP A 119 -23.05 18.72 7.10
C ASP A 119 -22.02 18.89 5.98
N ILE A 120 -21.95 20.11 5.45
CA ILE A 120 -20.93 20.54 4.50
C ILE A 120 -20.32 21.83 5.03
N LYS A 121 -19.02 21.83 5.33
CA LYS A 121 -18.27 23.03 5.70
C LYS A 121 -17.48 23.53 4.51
N LEU A 122 -17.53 24.83 4.28
CA LEU A 122 -16.83 25.51 3.20
C LEU A 122 -15.72 26.38 3.74
N SER A 123 -14.56 26.37 3.11
CA SER A 123 -13.46 27.27 3.38
C SER A 123 -12.71 27.64 2.09
N ILE A 124 -11.92 28.70 2.16
CA ILE A 124 -10.95 29.11 1.14
C ILE A 124 -9.64 29.44 1.83
N ASN A 125 -8.53 29.14 1.19
CA ASN A 125 -7.20 29.45 1.74
C ASN A 125 -6.78 30.92 1.49
N ASP A 126 -7.33 31.54 0.45
CA ASP A 126 -6.94 32.87 0.04
C ASP A 126 -7.65 33.94 0.88
N GLU A 127 -6.91 34.79 1.57
CA GLU A 127 -7.46 35.94 2.30
C GLU A 127 -8.09 36.99 1.38
N ASN A 128 -7.63 37.08 0.13
CA ASN A 128 -8.09 38.04 -0.85
C ASN A 128 -8.45 37.36 -2.17
N ILE A 129 -9.60 37.65 -2.70
CA ILE A 129 -10.05 37.21 -4.01
C ILE A 129 -10.05 38.43 -4.94
N TYR A 130 -9.30 38.35 -6.03
CA TYR A 130 -9.21 39.43 -7.02
C TYR A 130 -9.87 39.04 -8.34
N ILE A 131 -10.36 40.04 -9.09
CA ILE A 131 -10.88 39.81 -10.44
C ILE A 131 -9.85 39.09 -11.29
N GLY A 132 -10.28 38.02 -11.95
CA GLY A 132 -9.47 37.18 -12.85
C GLY A 132 -8.80 35.99 -12.17
N ASN A 133 -8.93 35.85 -10.84
CA ASN A 133 -8.44 34.66 -10.12
C ASN A 133 -9.48 33.55 -10.12
N TYR A 134 -8.99 32.32 -10.10
CA TYR A 134 -9.80 31.16 -9.74
C TYR A 134 -9.93 31.07 -8.21
N VAL A 135 -11.15 30.88 -7.71
CA VAL A 135 -11.44 30.66 -6.30
C VAL A 135 -11.32 29.17 -6.02
N LYS A 136 -10.40 28.81 -5.14
CA LYS A 136 -10.22 27.43 -4.70
C LYS A 136 -11.09 27.19 -3.46
N LEU A 137 -12.25 26.60 -3.69
CA LEU A 137 -13.18 26.25 -2.64
C LEU A 137 -12.80 24.89 -2.06
N ILE A 138 -12.57 24.85 -0.76
CA ILE A 138 -12.38 23.64 0.02
C ILE A 138 -13.71 23.33 0.70
N TYR A 139 -14.15 22.08 0.60
CA TYR A 139 -15.34 21.63 1.31
C TYR A 139 -15.06 20.32 2.05
N GLU A 140 -15.40 20.33 3.34
CA GLU A 140 -15.40 19.16 4.20
C GLU A 140 -16.84 18.66 4.31
N ILE A 141 -17.07 17.43 3.89
CA ILE A 141 -18.37 16.76 3.97
C ILE A 141 -18.33 15.80 5.14
N THR A 142 -19.32 15.92 6.05
CA THR A 142 -19.48 15.01 7.20
C THR A 142 -20.77 14.24 7.04
N ASP A 143 -20.73 12.92 7.21
CA ASP A 143 -21.91 12.07 7.18
C ASP A 143 -22.54 11.90 8.57
N GLU A 144 -23.68 11.20 8.64
CA GLU A 144 -24.44 10.97 9.88
C GLU A 144 -23.72 10.09 10.91
N LEU A 145 -22.64 9.41 10.49
CA LEU A 145 -21.76 8.62 11.35
C LEU A 145 -20.50 9.39 11.76
N ASP A 146 -20.49 10.73 11.50
CA ASP A 146 -19.36 11.63 11.76
C ASP A 146 -18.07 11.29 10.99
N ASN A 147 -18.16 10.48 9.93
CA ASN A 147 -17.03 10.27 9.02
C ASN A 147 -16.84 11.53 8.17
N LYS A 148 -15.59 12.00 8.12
CA LYS A 148 -15.19 13.10 7.25
C LYS A 148 -14.87 12.56 5.87
N ARG A 149 -15.48 13.17 4.86
CA ARG A 149 -15.19 12.91 3.45
C ARG A 149 -14.47 14.13 2.91
N MET A 150 -13.17 14.20 3.15
CA MET A 150 -12.34 15.25 2.56
C MET A 150 -12.04 14.89 1.10
N VAL A 151 -12.17 15.89 0.23
CA VAL A 151 -11.59 15.83 -1.11
C VAL A 151 -10.15 16.25 -0.95
N ASP A 152 -9.25 15.30 -0.86
CA ASP A 152 -7.84 15.62 -0.87
C ASP A 152 -7.42 16.06 -2.28
N TYR A 153 -6.80 17.22 -2.36
CA TYR A 153 -6.38 17.87 -3.60
C TYR A 153 -5.41 17.01 -4.44
N TRP A 154 -4.70 16.09 -3.79
CA TRP A 154 -3.73 15.19 -4.42
C TRP A 154 -4.36 14.01 -5.16
N ASN A 155 -5.58 13.66 -4.85
CA ASN A 155 -6.35 12.61 -5.49
C ASN A 155 -7.29 13.13 -6.59
N TYR A 156 -6.90 14.22 -7.25
CA TYR A 156 -7.74 14.89 -8.24
C TYR A 156 -8.33 13.95 -9.31
N GLU A 157 -7.60 12.95 -9.76
CA GLU A 157 -8.14 11.94 -10.68
C GLU A 157 -9.15 11.00 -10.01
N ASN A 158 -8.94 10.62 -8.76
CA ASN A 158 -9.86 9.76 -8.01
C ASN A 158 -10.98 10.56 -7.36
N ALA A 159 -10.70 11.73 -6.83
CA ALA A 159 -11.69 12.66 -6.32
C ALA A 159 -12.63 13.10 -7.42
N SER A 160 -12.16 13.47 -8.61
CA SER A 160 -13.03 13.80 -9.73
C SER A 160 -13.89 12.62 -10.17
N LYS A 161 -13.38 11.38 -10.12
CA LYS A 161 -14.18 10.16 -10.35
C LYS A 161 -15.21 9.90 -9.24
N TYR A 162 -14.85 10.15 -8.00
CA TYR A 162 -15.76 9.99 -6.86
C TYR A 162 -16.83 11.08 -6.88
N PHE A 163 -16.44 12.36 -7.06
CA PHE A 163 -17.36 13.49 -7.08
C PHE A 163 -18.16 13.63 -8.37
N SER A 164 -17.60 13.29 -9.52
CA SER A 164 -18.40 13.22 -10.77
C SER A 164 -19.44 12.11 -10.74
N LYS A 165 -19.22 11.04 -9.98
CA LYS A 165 -20.25 10.01 -9.72
C LYS A 165 -21.30 10.44 -8.69
N VAL A 166 -20.98 11.39 -7.81
CA VAL A 166 -21.78 11.71 -6.61
C VAL A 166 -22.54 13.04 -6.77
N GLY A 167 -22.30 13.81 -7.84
CA GLY A 167 -23.18 14.91 -8.22
C GLY A 167 -23.13 16.14 -7.32
N VAL A 168 -21.92 16.56 -6.87
CA VAL A 168 -21.78 17.88 -6.24
C VAL A 168 -22.14 18.95 -7.25
N THR A 169 -23.08 19.83 -6.88
CA THR A 169 -23.51 20.95 -7.72
C THR A 169 -23.09 22.26 -7.09
N LEU A 170 -22.43 23.11 -7.87
CA LEU A 170 -22.09 24.48 -7.48
C LEU A 170 -23.00 25.49 -8.17
N SER A 171 -23.40 26.51 -7.43
CA SER A 171 -24.14 27.65 -7.97
C SER A 171 -23.68 28.94 -7.32
N SER A 172 -23.90 30.07 -8.01
CA SER A 172 -23.59 31.40 -7.48
C SER A 172 -24.84 32.27 -7.40
N SER A 173 -24.86 33.20 -6.45
CA SER A 173 -25.97 34.12 -6.24
C SER A 173 -26.08 35.19 -7.34
N ASN A 174 -25.02 35.45 -8.11
CA ASN A 174 -24.98 36.44 -9.17
C ASN A 174 -23.83 36.17 -10.16
N LYS A 175 -23.68 37.05 -11.16
CA LYS A 175 -22.68 36.92 -12.25
C LYS A 175 -21.25 37.35 -11.87
N LYS A 176 -20.98 37.73 -10.61
CA LYS A 176 -19.66 38.16 -10.18
C LYS A 176 -18.64 37.03 -10.12
N VAL A 177 -19.12 35.79 -10.06
CA VAL A 177 -18.33 34.59 -10.33
C VAL A 177 -18.94 33.82 -11.51
N LYS A 178 -18.07 33.16 -12.29
CA LYS A 178 -18.45 32.21 -13.33
C LYS A 178 -18.00 30.81 -12.90
N ILE A 179 -18.92 29.87 -12.94
CA ILE A 179 -18.66 28.47 -12.63
C ILE A 179 -18.74 27.71 -13.94
N ASP A 180 -17.68 26.99 -14.30
CA ASP A 180 -17.66 26.17 -15.51
C ASP A 180 -18.17 24.74 -15.26
N GLU A 181 -18.25 23.93 -16.34
CA GLU A 181 -18.72 22.53 -16.28
C GLU A 181 -17.83 21.62 -15.42
N SER A 182 -16.59 22.04 -15.14
CA SER A 182 -15.65 21.34 -14.27
C SER A 182 -15.65 21.87 -12.84
N ASN A 183 -16.65 22.72 -12.48
CA ASN A 183 -16.76 23.37 -11.18
C ASN A 183 -15.60 24.34 -10.84
N ASN A 184 -14.86 24.84 -11.85
CA ASN A 184 -13.92 25.93 -11.59
C ASN A 184 -14.68 27.25 -11.42
N ILE A 185 -14.30 28.00 -10.38
CA ILE A 185 -14.96 29.25 -9.98
C ILE A 185 -14.04 30.41 -10.36
N LEU A 186 -14.38 31.17 -11.38
CA LEU A 186 -13.64 32.35 -11.80
C LEU A 186 -14.27 33.63 -11.21
N ALA A 187 -13.50 34.43 -10.47
CA ALA A 187 -13.88 35.76 -10.02
C ALA A 187 -13.94 36.72 -11.23
N ALA A 188 -15.13 37.12 -11.66
CA ALA A 188 -15.33 37.86 -12.92
C ALA A 188 -15.52 39.36 -12.72
N GLU A 189 -16.20 39.80 -11.66
CA GLU A 189 -16.54 41.19 -11.37
C GLU A 189 -16.39 41.51 -9.89
N GLU A 190 -16.06 42.77 -9.58
CA GLU A 190 -15.93 43.29 -8.20
C GLU A 190 -17.24 43.23 -7.41
N GLY A 191 -17.13 42.95 -6.11
CA GLY A 191 -18.19 43.07 -5.11
C GLY A 191 -18.61 41.74 -4.49
N LYS A 192 -19.69 41.75 -3.73
CA LYS A 192 -20.13 40.62 -2.94
C LYS A 192 -20.92 39.62 -3.75
N THR A 193 -20.66 38.34 -3.52
CA THR A 193 -21.37 37.21 -4.09
C THR A 193 -21.41 36.06 -3.07
N SER A 194 -22.15 35.02 -3.39
CA SER A 194 -22.17 33.79 -2.58
C SER A 194 -22.04 32.58 -3.49
N ILE A 195 -21.36 31.58 -3.03
CA ILE A 195 -21.34 30.26 -3.64
C ILE A 195 -22.16 29.31 -2.78
N VAL A 196 -22.96 28.48 -3.42
CA VAL A 196 -23.72 27.41 -2.76
C VAL A 196 -23.23 26.09 -3.32
N VAL A 197 -22.83 25.21 -2.41
CA VAL A 197 -22.51 23.81 -2.69
C VAL A 197 -23.74 22.98 -2.29
N PHE A 198 -24.17 22.10 -3.17
CA PHE A 198 -25.24 21.15 -2.90
C PHE A 198 -24.77 19.74 -3.16
N PHE A 199 -25.02 18.85 -2.20
CA PHE A 199 -24.65 17.45 -2.28
C PHE A 199 -25.62 16.59 -1.44
N ASP A 200 -26.21 15.57 -2.05
CA ASP A 200 -27.04 14.55 -1.40
C ASP A 200 -28.11 15.13 -0.44
N GLY A 201 -28.82 16.16 -0.91
CA GLY A 201 -29.91 16.80 -0.14
C GLY A 201 -29.45 17.88 0.85
N VAL A 202 -28.15 18.06 1.08
CA VAL A 202 -27.58 19.07 1.97
C VAL A 202 -26.93 20.19 1.17
N SER A 203 -27.06 21.43 1.63
CA SER A 203 -26.43 22.57 0.99
C SER A 203 -25.66 23.42 2.01
N ALA A 204 -24.54 23.97 1.58
CA ALA A 204 -23.76 24.95 2.32
C ALA A 204 -23.55 26.20 1.48
N LYS A 205 -23.49 27.34 2.12
CA LYS A 205 -23.31 28.65 1.49
C LYS A 205 -22.09 29.35 2.04
N MET A 206 -21.29 29.94 1.17
CA MET A 206 -20.17 30.81 1.51
C MET A 206 -20.32 32.15 0.83
N ASP A 207 -20.21 33.23 1.60
CA ASP A 207 -20.19 34.60 1.08
C ASP A 207 -18.75 34.99 0.74
N LEU A 208 -18.58 35.60 -0.44
CA LEU A 208 -17.29 36.02 -0.98
C LEU A 208 -17.33 37.52 -1.29
N GLU A 209 -16.18 38.19 -1.14
CA GLU A 209 -15.98 39.56 -1.58
C GLU A 209 -14.84 39.61 -2.60
N ILE A 210 -15.17 39.92 -3.86
CA ILE A 210 -14.21 40.06 -4.94
C ILE A 210 -13.73 41.49 -5.00
N LYS A 211 -12.43 41.67 -4.98
CA LYS A 211 -11.76 42.97 -4.95
C LYS A 211 -11.15 43.33 -6.31
N MET A 212 -10.97 44.59 -6.59
CA MET A 212 -10.13 45.05 -7.69
C MET A 212 -8.69 44.58 -7.47
N ASN A 213 -8.05 44.11 -8.53
CA ASN A 213 -6.66 43.69 -8.47
C ASN A 213 -5.73 44.90 -8.29
N PRO A 214 -5.02 45.05 -7.16
CA PRO A 214 -4.13 46.17 -6.91
C PRO A 214 -2.77 46.03 -7.60
N VAL A 215 -2.45 44.84 -8.13
CA VAL A 215 -1.16 44.53 -8.68
C VAL A 215 -0.94 45.25 -10.01
N ALA A 216 0.24 45.82 -10.18
CA ALA A 216 0.67 46.46 -11.41
C ALA A 216 1.89 45.73 -12.04
N LYS A 217 2.70 45.05 -11.22
CA LYS A 217 3.91 44.34 -11.65
C LYS A 217 4.09 43.06 -10.84
N LEU A 218 4.58 42.02 -11.49
CA LEU A 218 5.02 40.76 -10.88
C LEU A 218 6.51 40.53 -11.16
N ASP A 219 7.24 40.10 -10.13
CA ASP A 219 8.58 39.52 -10.27
C ASP A 219 8.51 38.04 -9.85
N LEU A 220 9.19 37.17 -10.62
CA LEU A 220 9.32 35.75 -10.35
C LEU A 220 10.79 35.41 -10.18
N THR A 221 11.16 34.79 -9.07
CA THR A 221 12.50 34.31 -8.75
C THR A 221 12.49 32.81 -8.54
N SER A 222 13.64 32.18 -8.62
CA SER A 222 13.82 30.76 -8.30
C SER A 222 15.21 30.52 -7.71
N ASP A 223 15.35 29.45 -6.96
CA ASP A 223 16.64 28.97 -6.42
C ASP A 223 17.53 28.32 -7.49
N ALA A 224 16.96 27.84 -8.60
CA ALA A 224 17.69 27.28 -9.72
C ALA A 224 16.99 27.55 -11.07
N PHE A 225 17.79 27.58 -12.15
CA PHE A 225 17.30 27.62 -13.54
C PHE A 225 17.70 26.37 -14.33
N ASN A 226 18.51 25.51 -13.73
CA ASN A 226 18.94 24.23 -14.27
C ASN A 226 18.88 23.19 -13.16
N ALA A 227 18.22 22.07 -13.44
CA ALA A 227 18.05 20.97 -12.51
C ALA A 227 18.01 19.64 -13.27
N ARG A 228 18.03 18.53 -12.58
CA ARG A 228 17.81 17.21 -13.18
C ARG A 228 16.33 16.85 -13.06
N SER A 229 15.87 15.90 -13.85
CA SER A 229 14.54 15.31 -13.63
C SER A 229 14.39 14.86 -12.19
N GLY A 230 13.27 15.24 -11.57
CA GLY A 230 12.97 14.95 -10.17
C GLY A 230 13.65 15.86 -9.13
N ASP A 231 14.53 16.79 -9.50
CA ASP A 231 14.99 17.82 -8.55
C ASP A 231 13.91 18.90 -8.40
N VAL A 232 13.58 19.24 -7.16
CA VAL A 232 12.59 20.29 -6.87
C VAL A 232 13.23 21.66 -7.00
N ILE A 233 12.55 22.58 -7.69
CA ILE A 233 12.92 23.98 -7.84
C ILE A 233 11.86 24.83 -7.14
N ASN A 234 12.31 25.76 -6.28
CA ASN A 234 11.42 26.66 -5.54
C ASN A 234 11.28 28.00 -6.26
N PHE A 235 10.07 28.31 -6.69
CA PHE A 235 9.71 29.59 -7.27
C PHE A 235 9.05 30.47 -6.22
N SER A 236 9.38 31.77 -6.25
CA SER A 236 8.75 32.78 -5.38
C SER A 236 8.31 33.96 -6.23
N ALA A 237 7.02 34.30 -6.14
CA ALA A 237 6.46 35.46 -6.80
C ALA A 237 6.33 36.63 -5.83
N THR A 238 6.59 37.85 -6.32
CA THR A 238 6.40 39.09 -5.57
C THR A 238 5.58 40.07 -6.41
N ALA A 239 4.55 40.64 -5.82
CA ALA A 239 3.67 41.62 -6.46
C ALA A 239 3.95 43.04 -5.99
N TYR A 240 3.80 44.01 -6.91
CA TYR A 240 3.96 45.44 -6.63
C TYR A 240 2.76 46.22 -7.18
N ASP A 241 2.38 47.28 -6.45
CA ASP A 241 1.38 48.24 -6.88
C ASP A 241 1.94 49.24 -7.91
N ARG A 242 1.11 50.18 -8.40
CA ARG A 242 1.53 51.23 -9.36
C ARG A 242 2.57 52.19 -8.80
N LYS A 243 2.75 52.26 -7.48
CA LYS A 243 3.77 53.08 -6.82
C LYS A 243 5.04 52.29 -6.49
N ASN A 244 5.09 51.03 -6.94
CA ASN A 244 6.19 50.09 -6.70
C ASN A 244 6.32 49.69 -5.22
N ASN A 245 5.24 49.77 -4.45
CA ASN A 245 5.20 49.21 -3.10
C ASN A 245 4.94 47.68 -3.21
N LYS A 246 5.68 46.90 -2.41
CA LYS A 246 5.45 45.44 -2.31
C LYS A 246 4.08 45.19 -1.67
N LEU A 247 3.36 44.25 -2.25
CA LEU A 247 2.05 43.80 -1.76
C LEU A 247 2.20 42.44 -1.08
N GLU A 248 1.53 42.29 0.06
CA GLU A 248 1.53 41.04 0.84
C GLU A 248 0.20 40.30 0.63
N ASN A 249 0.18 39.01 0.94
CA ASN A 249 -0.99 38.13 0.90
C ASN A 249 -1.69 38.12 -0.48
N ILE A 250 -0.89 38.03 -1.54
CA ILE A 250 -1.38 37.94 -2.92
C ILE A 250 -1.51 36.47 -3.31
N PRO A 251 -2.69 35.99 -3.70
CA PRO A 251 -2.93 34.60 -4.11
C PRO A 251 -2.42 34.40 -5.55
N PHE A 252 -1.18 33.92 -5.68
CA PHE A 252 -0.60 33.64 -6.98
C PHE A 252 -1.09 32.28 -7.51
N GLU A 253 -1.38 32.23 -8.81
CA GLU A 253 -1.61 31.01 -9.55
C GLU A 253 -0.31 30.63 -10.27
N PHE A 254 0.32 29.50 -9.87
CA PHE A 254 1.46 28.96 -10.55
C PHE A 254 1.04 27.95 -11.63
N SER A 255 1.75 27.98 -12.74
CA SER A 255 1.53 27.02 -13.84
C SER A 255 2.82 26.79 -14.61
N PHE A 256 2.87 25.71 -15.37
CA PHE A 256 3.99 25.48 -16.28
C PHE A 256 3.52 25.02 -17.67
N THR A 257 4.38 25.25 -18.65
CA THR A 257 4.35 24.60 -19.95
C THR A 257 5.74 24.08 -20.25
N GLY A 258 5.86 23.04 -21.08
CA GLY A 258 7.18 22.47 -21.34
C GLY A 258 7.29 21.85 -22.74
N LYS A 259 8.54 21.70 -23.16
CA LYS A 259 8.91 20.95 -24.36
C LYS A 259 10.05 20.00 -24.02
N SER A 260 9.82 18.71 -24.18
CA SER A 260 10.85 17.70 -24.01
C SER A 260 12.00 17.88 -25.00
N PHE A 261 13.22 17.57 -24.59
CA PHE A 261 14.38 17.46 -25.49
C PHE A 261 14.23 16.26 -26.43
N ASP A 262 13.59 15.20 -25.97
CA ASP A 262 13.22 14.06 -26.81
C ASP A 262 11.83 14.28 -27.42
N LYS A 263 11.78 14.36 -28.77
CA LYS A 263 10.54 14.60 -29.51
C LYS A 263 9.50 13.47 -29.40
N SER A 264 9.91 12.28 -28.96
CA SER A 264 9.01 11.13 -28.73
C SER A 264 8.24 11.24 -27.43
N ASN A 265 8.70 12.10 -26.49
CA ASN A 265 8.11 12.27 -25.17
C ASN A 265 7.44 13.65 -25.04
N SER A 266 6.31 13.68 -24.36
CA SER A 266 5.71 14.93 -23.89
C SER A 266 6.41 15.41 -22.63
N ALA A 267 6.58 16.73 -22.48
CA ALA A 267 7.03 17.29 -21.22
C ALA A 267 5.96 17.09 -20.15
N SER A 268 6.36 16.63 -18.96
CA SER A 268 5.51 16.45 -17.79
C SER A 268 6.22 16.91 -16.52
N GLY A 269 5.45 17.15 -15.48
CA GLY A 269 5.95 17.61 -14.19
C GLY A 269 4.79 17.99 -13.28
N LEU A 270 5.14 18.56 -12.15
CA LEU A 270 4.19 19.04 -11.14
C LEU A 270 4.62 20.41 -10.66
N ILE A 271 3.67 21.33 -10.46
CA ILE A 271 3.89 22.59 -9.77
C ILE A 271 2.83 22.76 -8.69
N LEU A 272 3.27 23.12 -7.49
CA LEU A 272 2.39 23.35 -6.35
C LEU A 272 2.01 24.82 -6.23
N GLU A 273 1.01 25.10 -5.41
CA GLU A 273 0.53 26.45 -5.11
C GLU A 273 1.57 27.30 -4.37
N ASP A 274 2.47 26.66 -3.64
CA ASP A 274 3.58 27.31 -2.96
C ASP A 274 4.77 27.64 -3.87
N GLY A 275 4.69 27.26 -5.16
CA GLY A 275 5.71 27.53 -6.17
C GLY A 275 6.77 26.43 -6.29
N ARG A 276 6.66 25.30 -5.58
CA ARG A 276 7.55 24.16 -5.78
C ARG A 276 7.23 23.49 -7.12
N PHE A 277 8.23 23.34 -7.96
CA PHE A 277 8.15 22.72 -9.28
C PHE A 277 9.10 21.53 -9.36
N VAL A 278 8.66 20.47 -10.01
CA VAL A 278 9.49 19.35 -10.43
C VAL A 278 9.17 18.98 -11.88
N GLY A 279 10.21 18.81 -12.71
CA GLY A 279 10.07 18.28 -14.06
C GLY A 279 10.35 16.77 -14.07
N ASP A 280 9.44 15.98 -14.63
CA ASP A 280 9.60 14.53 -14.74
C ASP A 280 10.50 14.17 -15.92
N VAL A 281 10.37 14.90 -17.03
CA VAL A 281 11.02 14.60 -18.30
C VAL A 281 12.05 15.67 -18.61
N PRO A 282 13.27 15.30 -19.07
CA PRO A 282 14.26 16.27 -19.54
C PRO A 282 13.71 17.17 -20.65
N GLY A 283 13.85 18.50 -20.47
CA GLY A 283 13.24 19.46 -21.36
C GLY A 283 13.44 20.89 -20.94
N LYS A 284 12.87 21.80 -21.71
CA LYS A 284 12.79 23.23 -21.42
C LYS A 284 11.38 23.55 -20.95
N TYR A 285 11.26 24.14 -19.77
CA TYR A 285 10.00 24.49 -19.15
C TYR A 285 9.88 26.00 -18.94
N ILE A 286 8.69 26.51 -19.08
CA ILE A 286 8.33 27.89 -18.77
C ILE A 286 7.43 27.83 -17.54
N ILE A 287 7.90 28.38 -16.44
CA ILE A 287 7.14 28.48 -15.19
C ILE A 287 6.55 29.89 -15.12
N SER A 288 5.27 29.96 -14.86
CA SER A 288 4.52 31.20 -14.82
C SER A 288 3.85 31.41 -13.45
N ALA A 289 3.93 32.63 -12.96
CA ALA A 289 3.12 33.11 -11.85
C ALA A 289 2.12 34.16 -12.37
N LYS A 290 0.86 34.05 -11.95
CA LYS A 290 -0.24 34.87 -12.43
C LYS A 290 -1.07 35.38 -11.26
N ILE A 291 -1.61 36.59 -11.40
CA ILE A 291 -2.66 37.17 -10.58
C ILE A 291 -3.62 37.94 -11.47
N GLY A 292 -4.85 37.49 -11.62
CA GLY A 292 -5.77 38.05 -12.57
C GLY A 292 -5.24 38.01 -14.01
N ASN A 293 -5.08 39.18 -14.63
CA ASN A 293 -4.56 39.30 -16.01
C ASN A 293 -3.06 39.59 -16.07
N ILE A 294 -2.36 39.66 -14.92
CA ILE A 294 -0.94 39.98 -14.87
C ILE A 294 -0.15 38.68 -14.69
N THR A 295 0.80 38.45 -15.60
CA THR A 295 1.60 37.21 -15.62
C THR A 295 3.08 37.55 -15.77
N THR A 296 3.92 36.80 -15.09
CA THR A 296 5.38 36.79 -15.29
C THR A 296 5.86 35.37 -15.45
N SER A 297 6.96 35.14 -16.14
CA SER A 297 7.45 33.80 -16.44
C SER A 297 8.97 33.69 -16.37
N LYS A 298 9.46 32.50 -16.07
CA LYS A 298 10.88 32.12 -16.13
C LYS A 298 11.05 30.83 -16.89
N VAL A 299 12.19 30.68 -17.56
CA VAL A 299 12.57 29.45 -18.25
C VAL A 299 13.52 28.66 -17.38
N VAL A 300 13.29 27.37 -17.26
CA VAL A 300 14.19 26.41 -16.61
C VAL A 300 14.49 25.25 -17.54
N ASN A 301 15.69 24.69 -17.41
CA ASN A 301 16.12 23.50 -18.15
C ASN A 301 16.19 22.33 -17.18
N ILE A 302 15.51 21.25 -17.54
CA ILE A 302 15.57 19.99 -16.80
C ILE A 302 16.42 19.02 -17.61
N PHE A 303 17.50 18.53 -17.01
CA PHE A 303 18.43 17.59 -17.61
C PHE A 303 18.17 16.16 -17.14
N PRO A 304 18.66 15.14 -17.86
CA PRO A 304 18.57 13.76 -17.43
C PRO A 304 19.21 13.56 -16.05
N ARG A 305 18.57 12.75 -15.19
CA ARG A 305 19.08 12.47 -13.83
C ARG A 305 20.36 11.63 -13.85
N ASN A 306 20.50 10.73 -14.80
CA ASN A 306 21.72 9.92 -15.00
C ASN A 306 22.13 9.08 -13.79
N VAL A 307 21.19 8.46 -13.10
CA VAL A 307 21.44 7.60 -11.94
C VAL A 307 21.53 6.11 -12.29
N LYS A 308 21.17 5.73 -13.51
CA LYS A 308 21.13 4.32 -13.95
C LYS A 308 22.43 3.58 -13.67
N ARG A 309 22.30 2.34 -13.21
CA ARG A 309 23.37 1.38 -12.94
C ARG A 309 22.91 0.00 -13.40
N GLU A 310 23.89 -0.85 -13.64
CA GLU A 310 23.63 -2.28 -13.80
C GLU A 310 23.42 -2.93 -12.43
N ILE A 311 22.40 -3.79 -12.33
CA ILE A 311 22.16 -4.65 -11.18
C ILE A 311 22.31 -6.09 -11.67
N SER A 312 23.25 -6.81 -11.09
CA SER A 312 23.50 -8.22 -11.43
C SER A 312 23.17 -9.14 -10.27
N ASN A 313 22.54 -10.26 -10.59
CA ASN A 313 22.43 -11.37 -9.65
C ASN A 313 23.81 -12.01 -9.46
N VAL A 314 24.32 -12.04 -8.25
CA VAL A 314 25.66 -12.61 -7.93
C VAL A 314 25.58 -14.02 -7.36
N GLY A 315 24.46 -14.41 -6.77
CA GLY A 315 24.26 -15.76 -6.23
C GLY A 315 22.82 -16.10 -5.95
N ARG A 316 22.54 -17.40 -5.89
CA ARG A 316 21.20 -17.95 -5.57
C ARG A 316 21.32 -19.12 -4.59
N GLY A 317 20.50 -19.07 -3.52
CA GLY A 317 20.15 -20.19 -2.67
C GLY A 317 18.81 -20.73 -3.10
N ILE A 318 18.80 -21.85 -3.85
CA ILE A 318 17.62 -22.34 -4.56
C ILE A 318 16.62 -23.00 -3.61
N VAL A 319 15.37 -22.55 -3.68
CA VAL A 319 14.16 -23.25 -3.22
C VAL A 319 13.18 -23.25 -4.38
N ASN A 320 12.90 -24.42 -4.94
CA ASN A 320 12.07 -24.58 -6.13
C ASN A 320 11.07 -25.74 -6.06
N ASP A 321 10.91 -26.31 -4.88
CA ASP A 321 9.92 -27.33 -4.55
C ASP A 321 8.75 -26.78 -3.73
N ARG A 322 8.82 -25.51 -3.37
CA ARG A 322 7.84 -24.75 -2.60
C ARG A 322 8.04 -23.25 -2.73
N HIS A 323 7.06 -22.46 -2.30
CA HIS A 323 7.20 -21.02 -2.27
C HIS A 323 8.02 -20.55 -1.06
N THR A 324 8.90 -19.56 -1.30
CA THR A 324 9.65 -18.85 -0.27
C THR A 324 8.87 -17.60 0.12
N SER A 325 8.83 -17.28 1.42
CA SER A 325 8.22 -16.07 1.97
C SER A 325 9.27 -15.02 2.35
N ASP A 326 9.14 -14.39 3.51
CA ASP A 326 10.09 -13.39 3.95
C ASP A 326 11.43 -13.99 4.42
N PHE A 327 12.41 -13.11 4.63
CA PHE A 327 13.75 -13.49 5.01
C PHE A 327 14.42 -12.45 5.90
N TRP A 328 15.49 -12.86 6.57
CA TRP A 328 16.35 -11.94 7.33
C TRP A 328 17.82 -12.35 7.20
N ILE A 329 18.70 -11.36 6.89
CA ILE A 329 20.16 -11.56 6.85
C ILE A 329 20.76 -10.95 8.10
N PHE A 330 21.69 -11.66 8.73
CA PHE A 330 22.28 -11.28 10.01
C PHE A 330 23.71 -11.72 10.14
N GLU A 331 24.45 -11.11 11.09
CA GLU A 331 25.75 -11.57 11.52
C GLU A 331 25.58 -12.53 12.71
N GLY A 332 26.13 -13.72 12.60
CA GLY A 332 26.11 -14.70 13.67
C GLY A 332 27.11 -14.37 14.77
N VAL A 333 26.96 -15.02 15.92
CA VAL A 333 27.86 -14.83 17.08
C VAL A 333 29.32 -15.22 16.82
N ASP A 334 29.56 -16.02 15.78
CA ASP A 334 30.89 -16.42 15.30
C ASP A 334 31.48 -15.44 14.27
N GLY A 335 30.77 -14.34 13.94
CA GLY A 335 31.15 -13.34 12.95
C GLY A 335 30.94 -13.78 11.50
N GLY A 336 30.31 -14.93 11.26
CA GLY A 336 29.86 -15.37 9.94
C GLY A 336 28.60 -14.65 9.52
N ASP A 337 28.32 -14.58 8.19
CA ASP A 337 27.12 -13.98 7.65
C ASP A 337 26.10 -15.07 7.31
N TYR A 338 24.90 -14.93 7.85
CA TYR A 338 23.85 -15.93 7.74
C TYR A 338 22.53 -15.31 7.28
N GLY A 339 21.60 -16.17 6.86
CA GLY A 339 20.24 -15.80 6.52
C GLY A 339 19.25 -16.85 6.98
N VAL A 340 18.01 -16.43 7.16
CA VAL A 340 16.87 -17.31 7.37
C VAL A 340 15.78 -16.94 6.36
N THR A 341 15.08 -17.95 5.82
CA THR A 341 13.91 -17.76 4.94
C THR A 341 12.74 -18.60 5.43
N GLY A 342 11.53 -18.05 5.38
CA GLY A 342 10.30 -18.81 5.59
C GLY A 342 9.78 -19.46 4.32
N THR A 343 8.61 -20.12 4.42
CA THR A 343 7.89 -20.76 3.30
C THR A 343 6.40 -20.44 3.36
N TRP A 344 5.81 -20.26 2.18
CA TRP A 344 4.40 -19.90 2.06
C TRP A 344 3.57 -21.03 1.45
N GLY A 345 2.40 -21.29 2.02
CA GLY A 345 1.44 -22.27 1.46
C GLY A 345 2.00 -23.68 1.33
N SER A 346 2.89 -24.11 2.23
CA SER A 346 3.64 -25.34 2.14
C SER A 346 3.55 -26.18 3.44
N ASP A 347 4.68 -26.54 4.03
CA ASP A 347 4.79 -27.52 5.12
C ASP A 347 5.39 -26.92 6.42
N GLY A 348 5.49 -25.61 6.54
CA GLY A 348 6.01 -24.96 7.73
C GLY A 348 7.53 -25.03 7.90
N THR A 349 8.28 -25.18 6.81
CA THR A 349 9.76 -25.22 6.87
C THR A 349 10.34 -23.82 6.85
N ALA A 350 11.30 -23.52 7.74
CA ALA A 350 12.22 -22.39 7.65
C ALA A 350 13.62 -22.92 7.31
N PHE A 351 14.34 -22.27 6.39
CA PHE A 351 15.69 -22.64 5.96
C PHE A 351 16.71 -21.65 6.49
N PHE A 352 17.86 -22.16 6.92
CA PHE A 352 19.03 -21.37 7.36
C PHE A 352 20.14 -21.46 6.33
N TRP A 353 20.80 -20.34 6.10
CA TRP A 353 21.75 -20.16 5.00
C TRP A 353 23.07 -19.59 5.51
N ASP A 354 24.19 -20.09 4.97
CA ASP A 354 25.49 -19.41 5.03
C ASP A 354 25.57 -18.48 3.80
N VAL A 355 25.61 -17.19 4.05
CA VAL A 355 25.68 -16.14 3.02
C VAL A 355 27.00 -15.38 3.04
N SER A 356 28.00 -15.85 3.78
CA SER A 356 29.33 -15.24 3.89
C SER A 356 30.01 -15.07 2.52
N ASN A 357 29.68 -15.92 1.56
CA ASN A 357 30.00 -15.73 0.16
C ASN A 357 28.72 -15.48 -0.66
N PRO A 358 28.37 -14.23 -0.98
CA PRO A 358 27.16 -13.90 -1.71
C PRO A 358 27.05 -14.57 -3.10
N SER A 359 28.17 -15.03 -3.69
CA SER A 359 28.16 -15.77 -4.97
C SER A 359 27.85 -17.26 -4.80
N ASN A 360 27.76 -17.76 -3.58
CA ASN A 360 27.57 -19.19 -3.30
C ASN A 360 26.78 -19.36 -1.98
N LEU A 361 25.50 -19.00 -2.03
CA LEU A 361 24.57 -19.15 -0.91
C LEU A 361 24.35 -20.63 -0.61
N LYS A 362 24.59 -21.05 0.64
CA LYS A 362 24.50 -22.46 1.02
C LYS A 362 23.43 -22.66 2.09
N LYS A 363 22.48 -23.54 1.82
CA LYS A 363 21.58 -24.04 2.85
C LYS A 363 22.38 -24.88 3.84
N ILE A 364 22.33 -24.53 5.13
CA ILE A 364 23.14 -25.13 6.19
C ILE A 364 22.30 -25.89 7.21
N ASP A 365 21.05 -25.47 7.40
CA ASP A 365 20.10 -26.15 8.29
C ASP A 365 18.65 -25.82 7.92
N SER A 366 17.70 -26.48 8.58
CA SER A 366 16.28 -26.22 8.44
C SER A 366 15.49 -26.68 9.65
N ILE A 367 14.40 -25.98 9.96
CA ILE A 367 13.42 -26.40 10.96
C ILE A 367 12.06 -26.52 10.26
N GLN A 368 11.34 -27.60 10.57
CA GLN A 368 9.94 -27.79 10.17
C GLN A 368 9.05 -27.75 11.40
N VAL A 369 7.99 -26.95 11.32
CA VAL A 369 6.97 -26.79 12.38
C VAL A 369 5.58 -27.12 11.83
N ASP A 370 4.63 -27.43 12.72
CA ASP A 370 3.23 -27.60 12.33
C ASP A 370 2.62 -26.26 11.89
N ALA A 371 2.77 -25.95 10.61
CA ALA A 371 2.23 -24.76 9.96
C ALA A 371 2.04 -25.01 8.45
N ARG A 372 1.06 -24.37 7.86
CA ARG A 372 0.94 -24.24 6.40
C ARG A 372 1.90 -23.17 5.86
N THR A 373 2.14 -22.14 6.66
CA THR A 373 2.94 -20.98 6.25
C THR A 373 3.79 -20.50 7.44
N VAL A 374 5.09 -20.35 7.19
CA VAL A 374 6.00 -19.51 7.97
C VAL A 374 6.16 -18.23 7.15
N ASN A 375 5.29 -17.24 7.39
CA ASN A 375 5.24 -16.05 6.54
C ASN A 375 6.43 -15.13 6.79
N ASP A 376 6.72 -14.88 8.06
CA ASP A 376 7.75 -13.93 8.48
C ASP A 376 8.75 -14.55 9.44
N VAL A 377 9.98 -14.06 9.34
CA VAL A 377 11.13 -14.51 10.13
C VAL A 377 11.97 -13.30 10.53
N LYS A 378 12.34 -13.19 11.81
CA LYS A 378 13.19 -12.10 12.32
C LYS A 378 14.24 -12.64 13.26
N VAL A 379 15.37 -11.96 13.32
CA VAL A 379 16.51 -12.32 14.15
C VAL A 379 16.83 -11.20 15.13
N SER A 380 17.17 -11.57 16.38
CA SER A 380 17.62 -10.64 17.39
C SER A 380 18.92 -9.92 16.98
N GLN A 381 19.12 -8.70 17.45
CA GLN A 381 20.29 -7.88 17.09
C GLN A 381 21.64 -8.55 17.45
N ASP A 382 21.67 -9.42 18.47
CA ASP A 382 22.85 -10.15 18.89
C ASP A 382 23.11 -11.46 18.13
N GLY A 383 22.24 -11.80 17.17
CA GLY A 383 22.38 -12.97 16.30
C GLY A 383 22.15 -14.32 17.00
N LYS A 384 21.47 -14.35 18.17
CA LYS A 384 21.27 -15.58 18.93
C LYS A 384 19.90 -16.19 18.82
N ILE A 385 18.87 -15.37 18.63
CA ILE A 385 17.48 -15.78 18.62
C ILE A 385 16.88 -15.49 17.25
N CYS A 386 16.20 -16.49 16.69
CA CYS A 386 15.30 -16.32 15.56
C CYS A 386 13.87 -16.56 16.02
N VAL A 387 12.94 -15.72 15.57
CA VAL A 387 11.50 -15.95 15.73
C VAL A 387 10.90 -16.15 14.35
N ILE A 388 10.09 -17.19 14.21
CA ILE A 388 9.32 -17.46 13.00
C ILE A 388 7.83 -17.43 13.31
N SER A 389 7.06 -16.84 12.41
CA SER A 389 5.60 -16.79 12.48
C SER A 389 4.99 -18.14 12.07
N ARG A 390 3.76 -18.42 12.52
CA ARG A 390 3.08 -19.67 12.23
C ARG A 390 1.60 -19.45 11.89
N GLU A 391 1.22 -19.89 10.69
CA GLU A 391 -0.16 -19.87 10.21
C GLU A 391 -0.61 -21.25 9.74
N GLY A 392 -1.89 -21.53 9.93
CA GLY A 392 -2.53 -22.73 9.41
C GLY A 392 -2.02 -24.02 10.04
N ALA A 393 -1.68 -23.99 11.32
CA ALA A 393 -1.32 -25.17 12.11
C ALA A 393 -2.45 -26.19 12.15
N SER A 394 -2.12 -27.48 12.00
CA SER A 394 -3.10 -28.58 11.95
C SER A 394 -3.90 -28.68 13.25
N ASN A 395 -3.23 -28.38 14.38
CA ASN A 395 -3.81 -28.39 15.72
C ASN A 395 -4.59 -27.09 16.08
N ARG A 396 -4.66 -26.10 15.13
CA ARG A 396 -5.28 -24.79 15.34
C ARG A 396 -4.63 -23.92 16.42
N LYS A 397 -3.42 -24.27 16.85
CA LYS A 397 -2.62 -23.51 17.80
C LYS A 397 -1.49 -22.78 17.08
N ASN A 398 -1.82 -21.89 16.20
CA ASN A 398 -0.84 -21.04 15.52
C ASN A 398 0.14 -20.39 16.53
N GLY A 399 0.64 -19.22 16.30
CA GLY A 399 1.55 -18.55 17.22
C GLY A 399 2.91 -18.32 16.60
N MET A 400 3.94 -18.28 17.43
CA MET A 400 5.32 -18.12 16.99
C MET A 400 6.24 -19.18 17.62
N ILE A 401 7.35 -19.45 16.95
CA ILE A 401 8.40 -20.36 17.42
C ILE A 401 9.66 -19.55 17.68
N ILE A 402 10.27 -19.77 18.84
CA ILE A 402 11.53 -19.16 19.25
C ILE A 402 12.65 -20.20 19.10
N ILE A 403 13.69 -19.82 18.39
CA ILE A 403 14.75 -20.70 17.92
C ILE A 403 16.11 -20.17 18.40
N ASP A 404 16.94 -21.01 18.99
CA ASP A 404 18.36 -20.75 19.22
C ASP A 404 19.13 -20.91 17.91
N ILE A 405 19.74 -19.83 17.48
CA ILE A 405 20.58 -19.75 16.28
C ILE A 405 22.04 -19.39 16.61
N SER A 406 22.44 -19.51 17.86
CA SER A 406 23.84 -19.26 18.28
C SER A 406 24.82 -20.13 17.48
N ASN A 407 24.38 -21.31 17.02
CA ASN A 407 25.04 -22.08 15.99
C ASN A 407 24.10 -22.24 14.78
N PRO A 408 24.19 -21.40 13.74
CA PRO A 408 23.31 -21.45 12.61
C PRO A 408 23.35 -22.75 11.76
N ARG A 409 24.29 -23.64 12.08
CA ARG A 409 24.47 -24.98 11.44
C ARG A 409 23.82 -26.12 12.25
N ASP A 410 23.30 -25.83 13.43
CA ASP A 410 22.61 -26.78 14.33
C ASP A 410 21.63 -25.98 15.19
N VAL A 411 20.58 -25.45 14.51
CA VAL A 411 19.56 -24.59 15.14
C VAL A 411 18.58 -25.42 15.97
N LYS A 412 18.04 -24.85 17.05
CA LYS A 412 17.18 -25.59 17.99
C LYS A 412 15.97 -24.78 18.41
N ILE A 413 14.81 -25.40 18.39
CA ILE A 413 13.61 -24.81 18.98
C ILE A 413 13.83 -24.70 20.50
N ILE A 414 13.69 -23.47 21.03
CA ILE A 414 13.70 -23.20 22.47
C ILE A 414 12.30 -23.35 23.03
N SER A 415 11.33 -22.66 22.42
CA SER A 415 9.96 -22.63 22.90
C SER A 415 8.95 -22.31 21.81
N GLU A 416 7.70 -22.55 22.11
CA GLU A 416 6.53 -22.17 21.32
C GLU A 416 5.64 -21.25 22.16
N TYR A 417 5.20 -20.12 21.57
CA TYR A 417 4.28 -19.22 22.24
C TYR A 417 2.97 -19.09 21.42
N THR A 418 1.86 -19.49 22.05
CA THR A 418 0.53 -19.57 21.40
C THR A 418 -0.54 -18.76 22.09
N LYS A 419 -0.30 -18.29 23.34
CA LYS A 419 -1.29 -17.52 24.11
C LYS A 419 -1.69 -16.28 23.34
N ASN A 420 -3.00 -16.09 23.11
CA ASN A 420 -3.60 -14.99 22.37
C ASN A 420 -3.18 -14.89 20.88
N LEU A 421 -2.44 -15.88 20.34
CA LEU A 421 -1.94 -15.91 18.97
C LEU A 421 -2.55 -17.04 18.12
N THR A 422 -3.55 -17.73 18.62
CA THR A 422 -4.15 -18.91 17.95
C THR A 422 -4.91 -18.58 16.66
N GLY A 423 -5.25 -17.32 16.42
CA GLY A 423 -5.86 -16.86 15.15
C GLY A 423 -4.92 -16.89 13.95
N GLY A 424 -3.63 -16.99 14.19
CA GLY A 424 -2.55 -16.93 13.18
C GLY A 424 -1.65 -15.73 13.41
N VAL A 425 -0.35 -15.94 13.23
CA VAL A 425 0.67 -14.89 13.28
C VAL A 425 1.21 -14.71 11.88
N HIS A 426 0.86 -13.61 11.24
CA HIS A 426 1.30 -13.31 9.89
C HIS A 426 2.71 -12.71 9.90
N ASN A 427 2.91 -11.63 10.65
CA ASN A 427 4.19 -10.95 10.77
C ASN A 427 4.65 -10.88 12.24
N VAL A 428 5.96 -10.79 12.42
CA VAL A 428 6.65 -10.60 13.69
C VAL A 428 7.74 -9.56 13.54
N PHE A 429 8.05 -8.83 14.60
CA PHE A 429 9.25 -7.98 14.68
C PHE A 429 9.95 -8.20 16.01
N ILE A 430 11.28 -8.17 16.02
CA ILE A 430 12.08 -8.25 17.25
C ILE A 430 12.75 -6.91 17.46
N ASP A 431 12.47 -6.27 18.59
CA ASP A 431 13.21 -5.10 19.05
C ASP A 431 13.63 -5.29 20.51
N ASN A 432 14.91 -5.13 20.76
CA ASN A 432 15.51 -5.48 22.04
C ASN A 432 15.09 -6.90 22.46
N ASN A 433 14.57 -7.09 23.67
CA ASN A 433 14.10 -8.39 24.16
C ASN A 433 12.58 -8.56 24.05
N HIS A 434 11.96 -7.92 23.03
CA HIS A 434 10.52 -8.00 22.80
C HIS A 434 10.23 -8.47 21.37
N VAL A 435 9.24 -9.33 21.25
CA VAL A 435 8.64 -9.73 19.97
C VAL A 435 7.27 -9.07 19.83
N TYR A 436 7.08 -8.35 18.76
CA TYR A 436 5.80 -7.80 18.35
C TYR A 436 5.16 -8.81 17.38
N ALA A 437 4.17 -9.55 17.86
CA ALA A 437 3.56 -10.65 17.11
C ALA A 437 2.15 -10.31 16.68
N LEU A 438 1.93 -10.21 15.38
CA LEU A 438 0.63 -9.88 14.80
C LEU A 438 -0.36 -11.04 15.03
N SER A 439 -1.52 -10.75 15.59
CA SER A 439 -2.57 -11.73 15.89
C SER A 439 -3.80 -11.49 15.03
N ASN A 440 -4.16 -12.47 14.22
CA ASN A 440 -5.39 -12.52 13.42
C ASN A 440 -5.58 -11.29 12.49
N GLY A 441 -4.52 -10.53 12.20
CA GLY A 441 -4.59 -9.31 11.39
C GLY A 441 -5.38 -8.15 12.04
N GLU A 442 -5.53 -8.13 13.35
CA GLU A 442 -6.30 -7.13 14.08
C GLU A 442 -5.48 -6.33 15.09
N ARG A 443 -4.47 -6.97 15.67
CA ARG A 443 -3.63 -6.41 16.73
C ARG A 443 -2.25 -7.05 16.73
N TYR A 444 -1.29 -6.47 17.41
CA TYR A 444 -0.08 -7.17 17.78
C TYR A 444 0.07 -7.24 19.30
N TYR A 445 0.48 -8.41 19.78
CA TYR A 445 0.89 -8.62 21.17
C TYR A 445 2.39 -8.40 21.28
N ILE A 446 2.81 -7.85 22.41
CA ILE A 446 4.20 -7.60 22.73
C ILE A 446 4.64 -8.62 23.76
N ILE A 447 5.55 -9.47 23.37
CA ILE A 447 6.01 -10.64 24.13
C ILE A 447 7.45 -10.42 24.57
N ASN A 448 7.68 -10.43 25.88
CA ASN A 448 9.04 -10.39 26.42
C ASN A 448 9.71 -11.75 26.23
N ILE A 449 10.97 -11.74 25.76
CA ILE A 449 11.82 -12.91 25.52
C ILE A 449 13.17 -12.80 26.22
N ASP A 450 13.26 -12.08 27.37
CA ASP A 450 14.48 -12.05 28.21
C ASP A 450 14.92 -13.47 28.60
N ASP A 451 13.95 -14.32 28.93
CA ASP A 451 14.10 -15.77 28.97
C ASP A 451 13.34 -16.40 27.80
N PRO A 452 14.00 -16.73 26.70
CA PRO A 452 13.33 -17.27 25.52
C PRO A 452 12.71 -18.66 25.76
N SER A 453 13.05 -19.33 26.89
CA SER A 453 12.39 -20.58 27.28
C SER A 453 11.03 -20.36 27.98
N ASN A 454 10.81 -19.17 28.53
CA ASN A 454 9.61 -18.79 29.26
C ASN A 454 9.07 -17.40 28.78
N PRO A 455 8.73 -17.24 27.50
CA PRO A 455 8.23 -15.97 26.97
C PRO A 455 6.88 -15.62 27.62
N TYR A 456 6.65 -14.32 27.83
CA TYR A 456 5.40 -13.82 28.39
C TYR A 456 4.95 -12.51 27.80
N GLU A 457 3.64 -12.31 27.73
CA GLU A 457 3.01 -11.08 27.21
C GLU A 457 3.20 -9.93 28.19
N VAL A 458 3.61 -8.77 27.68
CA VAL A 458 3.75 -7.53 28.45
C VAL A 458 2.78 -6.45 28.03
N GLY A 459 2.30 -6.49 26.80
CA GLY A 459 1.38 -5.47 26.26
C GLY A 459 0.74 -5.88 24.94
N MET A 460 -0.10 -5.00 24.44
CA MET A 460 -0.82 -5.19 23.20
C MET A 460 -1.18 -3.83 22.60
N PHE A 461 -1.19 -3.74 21.29
CA PHE A 461 -1.70 -2.59 20.55
C PHE A 461 -2.78 -3.02 19.56
N GLU A 462 -3.85 -2.26 19.54
CA GLU A 462 -4.91 -2.32 18.52
C GLU A 462 -5.45 -0.92 18.25
N LEU A 463 -6.05 -0.72 17.08
CA LEU A 463 -6.80 0.50 16.83
C LEU A 463 -8.13 0.39 17.56
N ASN A 464 -8.50 1.38 18.35
CA ASN A 464 -9.82 1.45 18.99
C ASN A 464 -10.88 1.89 17.96
N LYS A 465 -11.07 1.05 16.93
CA LYS A 465 -11.92 1.33 15.78
C LYS A 465 -12.56 0.02 15.29
N GLU A 466 -13.85 0.05 15.05
CA GLU A 466 -14.55 -1.11 14.51
C GLU A 466 -14.10 -1.47 13.10
N GLY A 467 -13.94 -2.76 12.82
CA GLY A 467 -13.44 -3.25 11.53
C GLY A 467 -11.97 -2.94 11.28
N GLN A 468 -11.22 -2.59 12.32
CA GLN A 468 -9.77 -2.35 12.26
C GLN A 468 -9.01 -3.56 11.71
N SER A 469 -7.86 -3.28 11.14
CA SER A 469 -6.91 -4.32 10.75
C SER A 469 -5.49 -3.79 10.86
N ILE A 470 -4.57 -4.66 11.31
CA ILE A 470 -3.13 -4.42 11.33
C ILE A 470 -2.49 -5.53 10.52
N HIS A 471 -1.60 -5.18 9.60
CA HIS A 471 -0.95 -6.15 8.72
C HIS A 471 0.50 -6.38 9.08
N ASP A 472 1.24 -5.31 9.37
CA ASP A 472 2.66 -5.38 9.68
C ASP A 472 3.06 -4.33 10.71
N VAL A 473 4.23 -4.49 11.29
CA VAL A 473 4.83 -3.54 12.23
C VAL A 473 6.34 -3.54 12.07
N TRP A 474 6.91 -2.34 11.89
CA TRP A 474 8.34 -2.09 11.92
C TRP A 474 8.68 -1.31 13.19
N ILE A 475 9.73 -1.71 13.91
CA ILE A 475 10.15 -1.00 15.12
C ILE A 475 11.53 -0.37 14.88
N GLU A 476 11.65 0.93 15.17
CA GLU A 476 12.91 1.66 15.12
C GLU A 476 12.93 2.73 16.21
N ASP A 477 14.01 2.79 16.98
CA ASP A 477 14.21 3.75 18.08
C ASP A 477 13.04 3.82 19.08
N GLY A 478 12.39 2.68 19.39
CA GLY A 478 11.27 2.58 20.32
C GLY A 478 9.95 3.16 19.76
N ILE A 479 9.84 3.35 18.45
CA ILE A 479 8.62 3.70 17.74
C ILE A 479 8.20 2.52 16.87
N ALA A 480 6.95 2.10 17.02
CA ALA A 480 6.33 1.12 16.14
C ALA A 480 5.59 1.84 15.00
N TYR A 481 5.97 1.53 13.78
CA TYR A 481 5.33 1.97 12.55
C TYR A 481 4.35 0.88 12.13
N SER A 482 3.10 1.04 12.53
CA SER A 482 2.06 0.03 12.34
C SER A 482 1.36 0.23 11.01
N SER A 483 1.41 -0.78 10.16
CA SER A 483 0.74 -0.81 8.85
C SER A 483 -0.65 -1.39 8.97
N ASN A 484 -1.69 -0.62 8.62
CA ASN A 484 -3.06 -0.94 9.01
C ASN A 484 -4.01 -0.95 7.80
N TRP A 485 -3.55 -1.44 6.68
CA TRP A 485 -4.35 -1.51 5.45
C TRP A 485 -5.01 -0.15 5.14
N ARG A 486 -6.34 -0.10 5.08
CA ARG A 486 -7.11 1.11 4.78
C ARG A 486 -7.00 2.21 5.82
N ASP A 487 -6.61 1.87 7.04
CA ASP A 487 -6.42 2.84 8.11
C ASP A 487 -5.04 3.51 8.03
N GLY A 488 -4.21 3.09 7.04
CA GLY A 488 -2.90 3.66 6.76
C GLY A 488 -1.86 3.33 7.82
N VAL A 489 -0.98 4.26 8.15
CA VAL A 489 0.07 4.09 9.14
C VAL A 489 -0.33 4.72 10.47
N TYR A 490 0.04 4.04 11.58
CA TYR A 490 0.03 4.60 12.93
C TYR A 490 1.45 4.58 13.51
N LEU A 491 1.88 5.70 14.06
CA LEU A 491 3.12 5.84 14.82
C LEU A 491 2.79 5.62 16.29
N VAL A 492 3.39 4.59 16.89
CA VAL A 492 3.09 4.16 18.25
C VAL A 492 4.36 4.19 19.08
N ASP A 493 4.37 4.96 20.15
CA ASP A 493 5.46 4.96 21.15
C ASP A 493 5.41 3.66 21.95
N VAL A 494 6.45 2.86 21.81
CA VAL A 494 6.63 1.59 22.51
C VAL A 494 7.91 1.59 23.36
N GLY A 495 8.48 2.77 23.61
CA GLY A 495 9.67 2.95 24.44
C GLY A 495 10.57 4.12 24.05
N ASN A 496 10.19 4.89 23.01
CA ASN A 496 10.89 6.12 22.61
C ASN A 496 10.71 7.24 23.65
N GLY A 497 9.54 7.31 24.29
CA GLY A 497 9.20 8.29 25.30
C GLY A 497 8.53 9.56 24.75
N ILE A 498 8.35 9.70 23.44
CA ILE A 498 7.74 10.88 22.79
C ILE A 498 6.29 11.11 23.26
N ALA A 499 5.55 10.03 23.51
CA ALA A 499 4.18 10.05 24.01
C ALA A 499 4.03 9.37 25.37
N GLY A 500 5.14 9.01 26.02
CA GLY A 500 5.14 8.31 27.31
C GLY A 500 4.76 6.83 27.19
N GLY A 501 4.91 6.25 25.99
CA GLY A 501 4.63 4.86 25.71
C GLY A 501 5.74 3.91 26.22
N SER A 502 5.41 2.64 26.28
CA SER A 502 6.33 1.55 26.61
C SER A 502 5.83 0.23 26.01
N PRO A 503 6.62 -0.84 26.00
CA PRO A 503 6.12 -2.15 25.54
C PRO A 503 4.90 -2.63 26.30
N SER A 504 4.76 -2.28 27.59
CA SER A 504 3.59 -2.66 28.42
C SER A 504 2.40 -1.69 28.28
N ASN A 505 2.61 -0.51 27.67
CA ASN A 505 1.60 0.51 27.46
C ASN A 505 1.87 1.26 26.17
N PRO A 506 1.66 0.69 25.00
CA PRO A 506 1.85 1.36 23.72
C PRO A 506 0.93 2.58 23.58
N VAL A 507 1.46 3.71 23.09
CA VAL A 507 0.70 4.96 22.91
C VAL A 507 0.84 5.48 21.49
N SER A 508 -0.27 5.53 20.76
CA SER A 508 -0.28 6.15 19.41
C SER A 508 -0.20 7.66 19.52
N PHE A 509 0.64 8.30 18.67
CA PHE A 509 0.86 9.74 18.68
C PHE A 509 0.81 10.41 17.30
N GLY A 510 0.63 9.63 16.24
CA GLY A 510 0.48 10.13 14.88
C GLY A 510 -0.08 9.08 13.96
N ASN A 511 -0.76 9.51 12.90
CA ASN A 511 -1.25 8.63 11.87
C ASN A 511 -1.41 9.35 10.53
N TYR A 512 -1.43 8.59 9.46
CA TYR A 512 -1.76 9.05 8.12
C TYR A 512 -2.53 7.95 7.37
N SER A 513 -3.69 8.31 6.81
CA SER A 513 -4.50 7.42 5.99
C SER A 513 -4.64 7.99 4.58
N TYR A 514 -4.82 7.11 3.59
CA TYR A 514 -4.91 7.46 2.18
C TYR A 514 -5.81 6.48 1.41
N ASP A 515 -6.20 6.86 0.20
CA ASP A 515 -7.34 6.25 -0.50
C ASP A 515 -7.12 4.84 -1.05
N SER A 516 -5.87 4.38 -1.24
CA SER A 516 -5.63 3.03 -1.79
C SER A 516 -6.17 1.95 -0.87
N GLY A 517 -6.12 2.20 0.45
CA GLY A 517 -6.62 1.26 1.46
C GLY A 517 -5.81 -0.04 1.54
N ALA A 518 -4.55 -0.03 1.10
CA ALA A 518 -3.74 -1.23 0.91
C ALA A 518 -2.37 -1.17 1.61
N ASN A 519 -2.23 -0.34 2.65
CA ASN A 519 -1.00 -0.19 3.41
C ASN A 519 -0.54 -1.53 4.02
N HIS A 520 0.46 -2.12 3.39
CA HIS A 520 1.04 -3.41 3.73
C HIS A 520 2.23 -3.27 4.66
N ALA A 521 3.21 -2.45 4.27
CA ALA A 521 4.45 -2.23 4.99
C ALA A 521 4.72 -0.74 5.17
N THR A 522 5.41 -0.39 6.26
CA THR A 522 5.81 1.00 6.57
C THR A 522 7.25 1.01 7.04
N PHE A 523 8.05 1.90 6.46
CA PHE A 523 9.45 2.05 6.83
C PHE A 523 9.77 3.53 7.12
N PRO A 524 10.34 3.86 8.31
CA PRO A 524 10.79 5.22 8.61
C PRO A 524 12.03 5.58 7.79
N PHE A 525 12.11 6.83 7.38
CA PHE A 525 13.23 7.31 6.59
C PHE A 525 13.58 8.76 6.95
N LYS A 526 14.75 8.96 7.55
CA LYS A 526 15.33 10.30 7.70
C LYS A 526 16.29 10.55 6.55
N SER A 527 15.90 11.46 5.65
CA SER A 527 16.72 11.82 4.49
C SER A 527 18.07 12.38 4.92
N LYS A 528 19.14 11.77 4.43
CA LYS A 528 20.52 12.21 4.67
C LYS A 528 20.83 13.54 3.96
N SER A 529 20.21 13.74 2.79
CA SER A 529 20.44 14.92 1.97
C SER A 529 19.66 16.15 2.43
N THR A 530 18.48 15.97 3.04
CA THR A 530 17.59 17.09 3.43
C THR A 530 17.36 17.20 4.93
N GLY A 531 17.57 16.11 5.66
CA GLY A 531 17.25 16.00 7.10
C GLY A 531 15.76 15.85 7.40
N LYS A 532 14.88 15.86 6.39
CA LYS A 532 13.44 15.64 6.55
C LYS A 532 13.14 14.21 7.00
N PHE A 533 12.06 14.05 7.73
CA PHE A 533 11.58 12.75 8.19
C PHE A 533 10.38 12.31 7.39
N TYR A 534 10.51 11.18 6.72
CA TYR A 534 9.46 10.55 5.95
C TYR A 534 9.08 9.20 6.55
N THR A 535 7.84 8.78 6.33
CA THR A 535 7.48 7.36 6.32
C THR A 535 7.17 6.95 4.90
N ILE A 536 7.71 5.81 4.48
CA ILE A 536 7.38 5.21 3.19
C ILE A 536 6.35 4.13 3.45
N LEU A 537 5.22 4.22 2.76
CA LEU A 537 4.09 3.32 2.89
C LEU A 537 3.98 2.51 1.61
N GLY A 538 4.02 1.19 1.72
CA GLY A 538 3.91 0.28 0.58
C GLY A 538 2.52 -0.33 0.50
N ASP A 539 1.92 -0.29 -0.69
CA ASP A 539 0.66 -0.96 -0.96
C ASP A 539 0.87 -2.39 -1.44
N GLU A 540 0.06 -3.33 -0.96
CA GLU A 540 -0.03 -4.69 -1.48
C GLU A 540 -1.42 -4.95 -2.04
N ILE A 541 -1.50 -5.21 -3.36
CA ILE A 541 -2.76 -5.48 -4.03
C ILE A 541 -2.59 -6.67 -4.99
N PHE A 542 -3.44 -7.67 -4.82
CA PHE A 542 -3.61 -8.78 -5.77
C PHE A 542 -5.03 -8.68 -6.35
N PRO A 543 -5.23 -8.05 -7.51
CA PRO A 543 -6.56 -7.83 -8.09
C PRO A 543 -7.37 -9.11 -8.28
N ASN A 544 -6.69 -10.23 -8.54
CA ASN A 544 -7.31 -11.55 -8.75
C ASN A 544 -7.01 -12.56 -7.63
N GLY A 545 -6.45 -12.10 -6.49
CA GLY A 545 -5.94 -12.95 -5.42
C GLY A 545 -4.61 -13.63 -5.78
N VAL A 546 -3.99 -14.30 -4.81
CA VAL A 546 -2.74 -15.04 -5.02
C VAL A 546 -3.01 -16.38 -5.69
N ASN A 547 -2.34 -16.64 -6.82
CA ASN A 547 -2.35 -17.93 -7.51
C ASN A 547 -1.07 -18.71 -7.17
N PRO A 548 -1.13 -19.74 -6.31
CA PRO A 548 0.06 -20.52 -5.95
C PRO A 548 0.56 -21.46 -7.07
N ASN A 549 -0.20 -21.63 -8.13
CA ASN A 549 0.12 -22.59 -9.20
C ASN A 549 0.38 -21.91 -10.55
N GLY A 550 0.58 -20.61 -10.57
CA GLY A 550 0.81 -19.84 -11.80
C GLY A 550 1.24 -18.43 -11.52
N THR A 551 1.36 -17.65 -12.58
CA THR A 551 1.73 -16.24 -12.49
C THR A 551 0.66 -15.42 -11.77
N ASN A 552 1.09 -14.37 -11.08
CA ASN A 552 0.23 -13.45 -10.33
C ASN A 552 0.14 -12.09 -11.03
N GLU A 553 -1.01 -11.47 -10.94
CA GLU A 553 -1.19 -10.05 -11.22
C GLU A 553 -1.05 -9.29 -9.92
N THR A 554 -0.19 -8.27 -9.90
CA THR A 554 0.09 -7.46 -8.72
C THR A 554 -0.09 -5.99 -9.03
N ALA A 555 -0.52 -5.22 -8.04
CA ALA A 555 -0.68 -3.78 -8.10
C ALA A 555 -0.31 -3.14 -6.76
N GLY A 556 -0.30 -1.82 -6.72
CA GLY A 556 0.11 -1.05 -5.55
C GLY A 556 1.47 -0.38 -5.75
N PHE A 557 1.72 0.69 -5.02
CA PHE A 557 2.93 1.48 -5.15
C PHE A 557 3.38 2.02 -3.80
N LEU A 558 4.47 2.78 -3.79
CA LEU A 558 5.00 3.39 -2.58
C LEU A 558 4.57 4.85 -2.49
N HIS A 559 4.11 5.24 -1.29
CA HIS A 559 3.78 6.59 -0.91
C HIS A 559 4.87 7.14 0.01
N PHE A 560 5.31 8.36 -0.23
CA PHE A 560 6.29 9.07 0.59
C PHE A 560 5.58 10.17 1.35
N VAL A 561 5.38 9.97 2.65
CA VAL A 561 4.68 10.90 3.53
C VAL A 561 5.70 11.65 4.38
N ASP A 562 5.70 12.98 4.27
CA ASP A 562 6.52 13.87 5.11
C ASP A 562 5.87 14.00 6.48
N PHE A 563 6.51 13.46 7.49
CA PHE A 563 6.14 13.52 8.91
C PHE A 563 6.99 14.52 9.69
N SER A 564 7.68 15.45 9.04
CA SER A 564 8.45 16.49 9.73
C SER A 564 7.56 17.35 10.63
N ASP A 565 6.28 17.49 10.29
CA ASP A 565 5.22 17.97 11.20
C ASP A 565 4.25 16.81 11.51
N LEU A 566 4.33 16.26 12.72
CA LEU A 566 3.48 15.14 13.17
C LEU A 566 1.98 15.48 13.23
N ASN A 567 1.62 16.76 13.31
CA ASN A 567 0.22 17.19 13.35
C ASN A 567 -0.38 17.36 11.94
N ASN A 568 0.48 17.43 10.92
CA ASN A 568 0.06 17.68 9.55
C ASN A 568 0.93 16.88 8.57
N PRO A 569 0.92 15.55 8.62
CA PRO A 569 1.65 14.71 7.68
C PRO A 569 1.09 14.89 6.27
N ILE A 570 1.98 14.95 5.27
CA ILE A 570 1.60 15.20 3.87
C ILE A 570 2.30 14.20 2.96
N GLU A 571 1.53 13.52 2.11
CA GLU A 571 2.11 12.76 1.00
C GLU A 571 2.73 13.72 -0.02
N VAL A 572 4.02 13.58 -0.27
CA VAL A 572 4.78 14.47 -1.15
C VAL A 572 5.18 13.80 -2.47
N ALA A 573 5.35 12.48 -2.46
CA ALA A 573 5.81 11.76 -3.65
C ALA A 573 5.29 10.31 -3.66
N ARG A 574 5.40 9.69 -4.83
CA ARG A 574 5.08 8.28 -5.08
C ARG A 574 6.18 7.63 -5.91
N TYR A 575 6.31 6.31 -5.78
CA TYR A 575 7.02 5.49 -6.74
C TYR A 575 6.03 4.47 -7.29
N GLU A 576 5.51 4.73 -8.47
CA GLU A 576 4.47 3.93 -9.12
C GLU A 576 5.06 3.21 -10.33
N LEU A 577 5.30 1.90 -10.20
CA LEU A 577 5.74 1.05 -11.30
C LEU A 577 4.52 0.47 -12.01
N PRO A 578 4.24 0.87 -13.27
CA PRO A 578 3.02 0.43 -13.97
C PRO A 578 2.92 -1.09 -14.10
N GLY A 579 1.77 -1.66 -13.71
CA GLY A 579 1.47 -3.09 -13.85
C GLY A 579 2.14 -4.01 -12.83
N HIS A 580 2.74 -3.45 -11.78
CA HIS A 580 3.40 -4.20 -10.72
C HIS A 580 2.99 -3.69 -9.34
N GLY A 581 3.21 -4.51 -8.30
CA GLY A 581 2.89 -4.17 -6.91
C GLY A 581 4.09 -4.23 -5.99
N SER A 582 4.10 -3.40 -4.95
CA SER A 582 5.16 -3.37 -3.95
C SER A 582 4.93 -4.41 -2.85
N HIS A 583 6.02 -4.78 -2.16
CA HIS A 583 6.03 -5.57 -0.94
C HIS A 583 7.10 -5.03 0.02
N ASN A 584 7.99 -5.83 0.59
CA ASN A 584 8.96 -5.38 1.58
C ASN A 584 10.17 -4.65 0.95
N TYR A 585 10.76 -3.71 1.68
CA TYR A 585 11.84 -2.86 1.19
C TYR A 585 12.83 -2.49 2.29
N TRP A 586 13.98 -1.94 1.87
CA TRP A 586 15.05 -1.47 2.71
C TRP A 586 15.56 -0.11 2.26
N ILE A 587 16.01 0.72 3.20
CA ILE A 587 16.54 2.05 2.90
C ILE A 587 17.91 2.23 3.51
N LYS A 588 18.81 2.80 2.73
CA LYS A 588 20.13 3.19 3.21
C LYS A 588 20.68 4.36 2.41
N ASP A 589 21.14 5.41 3.09
CA ASP A 589 21.84 6.57 2.47
C ASP A 589 21.06 7.16 1.27
N ASP A 590 19.77 7.49 1.45
CA ASP A 590 18.86 8.01 0.42
C ASP A 590 18.73 7.10 -0.81
N ILE A 591 18.90 5.79 -0.64
CA ILE A 591 18.64 4.77 -1.66
C ILE A 591 17.62 3.77 -1.10
N LEU A 592 16.58 3.57 -1.87
CA LEU A 592 15.52 2.59 -1.62
C LEU A 592 15.80 1.31 -2.43
N TYR A 593 15.72 0.18 -1.76
CA TYR A 593 15.77 -1.17 -2.32
C TYR A 593 14.42 -1.83 -2.06
N VAL A 594 13.65 -2.10 -3.11
CA VAL A 594 12.26 -2.55 -2.95
C VAL A 594 11.96 -3.78 -3.77
N ALA A 595 11.24 -4.71 -3.15
CA ALA A 595 10.60 -5.83 -3.80
C ALA A 595 9.31 -5.33 -4.48
N MET A 596 9.22 -5.49 -5.79
CA MET A 596 8.05 -5.10 -6.59
C MET A 596 7.36 -6.33 -7.18
N TYR A 597 7.26 -7.41 -6.42
CA TYR A 597 6.66 -8.68 -6.86
C TYR A 597 7.08 -9.07 -8.28
N THR A 598 6.14 -9.08 -9.21
CA THR A 598 6.37 -9.38 -10.64
C THR A 598 7.25 -8.35 -11.34
N GLY A 599 7.42 -7.18 -10.77
CA GLY A 599 8.37 -6.15 -11.20
C GLY A 599 9.83 -6.46 -10.82
N GLY A 600 10.08 -7.42 -9.95
CA GLY A 600 11.43 -7.79 -9.50
C GLY A 600 11.97 -6.89 -8.39
N LEU A 601 13.27 -6.96 -8.18
CA LEU A 601 14.00 -6.07 -7.28
C LEU A 601 14.24 -4.73 -7.97
N ARG A 602 13.87 -3.62 -7.33
CA ARG A 602 14.10 -2.26 -7.81
C ARG A 602 15.00 -1.50 -6.86
N VAL A 603 15.82 -0.60 -7.41
CA VAL A 603 16.67 0.31 -6.64
C VAL A 603 16.40 1.73 -7.10
N VAL A 604 16.07 2.64 -6.16
CA VAL A 604 15.56 3.97 -6.45
C VAL A 604 16.35 5.03 -5.69
N ASP A 605 16.72 6.13 -6.36
CA ASP A 605 17.31 7.32 -5.77
C ASP A 605 16.22 8.18 -5.12
N ILE A 606 16.22 8.23 -3.80
CA ILE A 606 15.30 9.04 -2.99
C ILE A 606 15.99 10.22 -2.32
N SER A 607 17.11 10.68 -2.88
CA SER A 607 17.86 11.83 -2.40
C SER A 607 17.22 13.17 -2.81
N GLY A 608 17.50 14.23 -2.03
CA GLY A 608 16.95 15.57 -2.24
C GLY A 608 15.50 15.69 -1.78
N ASP A 609 14.89 16.83 -2.08
CA ASP A 609 13.46 16.99 -1.84
C ASP A 609 12.67 16.07 -2.77
N LEU A 610 11.64 15.44 -2.20
CA LEU A 610 10.76 14.52 -2.92
C LEU A 610 9.47 15.23 -3.31
N LEU A 611 9.04 15.06 -4.56
CA LEU A 611 7.79 15.62 -5.07
C LEU A 611 7.32 14.86 -6.31
N GLY A 612 6.05 14.46 -6.36
CA GLY A 612 5.45 13.83 -7.54
C GLY A 612 5.85 12.36 -7.74
N ASP A 613 5.90 11.89 -8.97
CA ASP A 613 6.12 10.48 -9.31
C ASP A 613 7.59 10.19 -9.61
N LEU A 614 8.27 9.52 -8.69
CA LEU A 614 9.71 9.22 -8.76
C LEU A 614 10.06 8.28 -9.93
N TYR A 615 9.14 7.41 -10.36
CA TYR A 615 9.36 6.56 -11.52
C TYR A 615 9.40 7.38 -12.81
N LYS A 616 8.45 8.28 -13.02
CA LYS A 616 8.43 9.21 -14.18
C LYS A 616 9.64 10.13 -14.21
N GLN A 617 10.22 10.43 -13.07
CA GLN A 617 11.41 11.30 -12.91
C GLN A 617 12.73 10.59 -13.21
N ASP A 618 12.70 9.35 -13.67
CA ASP A 618 13.90 8.52 -13.95
C ASP A 618 14.83 8.38 -12.73
N ARG A 619 14.23 8.30 -11.53
CA ARG A 619 14.95 8.09 -10.27
C ARG A 619 15.29 6.62 -10.02
N GLU A 620 14.76 5.69 -10.79
CA GLU A 620 15.14 4.28 -10.70
C GLU A 620 16.60 4.11 -11.13
N ILE A 621 17.44 3.64 -10.20
CA ILE A 621 18.86 3.36 -10.44
C ILE A 621 19.01 2.11 -11.31
N GLY A 622 18.19 1.10 -11.09
CA GLY A 622 18.16 -0.11 -11.88
C GLY A 622 17.23 -1.16 -11.28
N TYR A 623 17.14 -2.29 -11.97
CA TYR A 623 16.28 -3.38 -11.58
C TYR A 623 16.86 -4.75 -11.93
N LEU A 624 16.36 -5.79 -11.26
CA LEU A 624 16.69 -7.18 -11.51
C LEU A 624 15.40 -8.02 -11.53
N LEU A 625 15.14 -8.69 -12.67
CA LEU A 625 14.14 -9.74 -12.75
C LEU A 625 14.76 -11.06 -12.32
N THR A 626 14.10 -11.77 -11.41
CA THR A 626 14.66 -12.90 -10.66
C THR A 626 14.20 -14.26 -11.17
N GLY A 627 13.24 -14.30 -12.10
CA GLY A 627 12.70 -15.52 -12.66
C GLY A 627 13.78 -16.50 -13.15
N SER A 628 13.52 -17.79 -13.01
CA SER A 628 14.43 -18.87 -13.40
C SER A 628 13.66 -19.98 -14.09
N PRO A 629 14.22 -20.61 -15.13
CA PRO A 629 13.59 -21.79 -15.75
C PRO A 629 13.46 -22.97 -14.76
N ASN A 630 14.25 -22.95 -13.67
CA ASN A 630 14.21 -23.97 -12.61
C ASN A 630 13.43 -23.49 -11.38
N GLY A 631 12.69 -22.38 -11.45
CA GLY A 631 11.84 -21.90 -10.35
C GLY A 631 10.63 -22.80 -10.12
N TYR A 632 9.98 -22.67 -8.97
CA TYR A 632 8.72 -23.37 -8.68
C TYR A 632 7.67 -23.08 -9.75
N ILE A 633 7.48 -21.82 -10.09
CA ILE A 633 6.82 -21.41 -11.34
C ILE A 633 7.92 -20.98 -12.31
N PRO A 634 8.16 -21.74 -13.40
CA PRO A 634 9.27 -21.49 -14.30
C PRO A 634 9.22 -20.09 -14.94
N ASN A 635 10.35 -19.39 -14.91
CA ASN A 635 10.55 -18.05 -15.48
C ASN A 635 9.67 -16.94 -14.88
N ASP A 636 8.92 -17.23 -13.83
CA ASP A 636 8.10 -16.23 -13.15
C ASP A 636 8.93 -15.50 -12.08
N THR A 637 8.92 -14.16 -12.14
CA THR A 637 9.54 -13.29 -11.15
C THR A 637 8.51 -12.91 -10.10
N MET A 638 8.82 -13.09 -8.82
CA MET A 638 7.95 -12.66 -7.74
C MET A 638 8.77 -12.36 -6.48
N VAL A 639 9.45 -11.20 -6.49
CA VAL A 639 10.31 -10.77 -5.38
C VAL A 639 9.46 -10.32 -4.20
N TRP A 640 9.72 -10.93 -3.03
CA TRP A 640 8.93 -10.75 -1.81
C TRP A 640 9.56 -9.72 -0.87
N GLY A 641 10.87 -9.77 -0.66
CA GLY A 641 11.60 -8.87 0.23
C GLY A 641 12.95 -8.44 -0.32
N ALA A 642 13.47 -7.33 0.18
CA ALA A 642 14.80 -6.81 -0.13
C ALA A 642 15.48 -6.30 1.14
N GLN A 643 16.76 -6.63 1.33
CA GLN A 643 17.59 -6.17 2.43
C GLN A 643 19.00 -5.86 1.95
N LEU A 644 19.49 -4.63 2.20
CA LEU A 644 20.89 -4.29 1.99
C LEU A 644 21.73 -4.81 3.16
N TYR A 645 22.72 -5.62 2.86
CA TYR A 645 23.65 -6.13 3.86
C TYR A 645 25.07 -6.22 3.31
N LYS A 646 26.03 -5.59 3.99
CA LYS A 646 27.47 -5.55 3.65
C LYS A 646 27.75 -5.32 2.14
N GLY A 647 27.01 -4.37 1.53
CA GLY A 647 27.20 -3.94 0.14
C GLY A 647 26.58 -4.86 -0.93
N HIS A 648 25.80 -5.85 -0.55
CA HIS A 648 24.96 -6.65 -1.42
C HIS A 648 23.47 -6.44 -1.08
N VAL A 649 22.60 -6.54 -2.07
CA VAL A 649 21.16 -6.55 -1.89
C VAL A 649 20.71 -7.99 -1.89
N PHE A 650 20.36 -8.52 -0.72
CA PHE A 650 19.70 -9.81 -0.62
C PHE A 650 18.22 -9.64 -0.89
N TYR A 651 17.62 -10.66 -1.47
CA TYR A 651 16.19 -10.69 -1.76
C TYR A 651 15.64 -12.11 -1.59
N SER A 652 14.39 -12.22 -1.17
CA SER A 652 13.65 -13.46 -1.32
C SER A 652 12.75 -13.37 -2.55
N ASP A 653 12.64 -14.47 -3.26
CA ASP A 653 11.74 -14.61 -4.41
C ASP A 653 10.84 -15.83 -4.20
N PHE A 654 9.55 -15.61 -4.32
CA PHE A 654 8.50 -16.59 -4.07
C PHE A 654 8.74 -17.93 -4.78
N ASN A 655 9.31 -17.86 -5.99
CA ASN A 655 9.47 -19.01 -6.87
C ASN A 655 10.91 -19.58 -6.92
N THR A 656 11.91 -18.84 -6.44
CA THR A 656 13.33 -19.24 -6.63
C THR A 656 14.14 -19.31 -5.35
N GLY A 657 13.64 -18.81 -4.22
CA GLY A 657 14.35 -18.86 -2.93
C GLY A 657 15.08 -17.57 -2.58
N LEU A 658 16.26 -17.69 -1.93
CA LEU A 658 17.09 -16.57 -1.52
C LEU A 658 18.04 -16.17 -2.65
N GLY A 659 18.21 -14.88 -2.90
CA GLY A 659 19.16 -14.38 -3.87
C GLY A 659 20.03 -13.26 -3.32
N ALA A 660 21.16 -13.00 -3.97
CA ALA A 660 22.04 -11.89 -3.71
C ALA A 660 22.32 -11.12 -5.01
N ALA A 661 22.18 -9.81 -4.97
CA ALA A 661 22.44 -8.91 -6.08
C ALA A 661 23.49 -7.86 -5.72
N LYS A 662 24.11 -7.32 -6.74
CA LYS A 662 25.08 -6.22 -6.60
C LYS A 662 24.73 -5.09 -7.56
N VAL A 663 24.70 -3.88 -7.04
CA VAL A 663 24.56 -2.66 -7.83
C VAL A 663 25.98 -2.25 -8.30
N SER A 664 26.16 -2.07 -9.61
CA SER A 664 27.43 -1.64 -10.17
C SER A 664 27.77 -0.21 -9.72
N SER A 665 29.05 0.06 -9.44
CA SER A 665 29.57 1.42 -9.22
C SER A 665 29.71 2.23 -10.51
N ASN A 666 29.80 1.56 -11.65
CA ASN A 666 30.00 2.20 -12.94
C ASN A 666 28.69 2.76 -13.48
N LYS A 667 28.72 4.04 -13.89
CA LYS A 667 27.63 4.60 -14.67
C LYS A 667 27.58 3.89 -16.03
N PRO A 668 26.38 3.65 -16.61
CA PRO A 668 26.28 3.24 -17.99
C PRO A 668 26.98 4.27 -18.89
N ASP A 669 27.52 3.80 -20.00
CA ASP A 669 28.17 4.69 -20.99
C ASP A 669 27.13 5.66 -21.59
N ASN A 670 27.19 6.90 -21.13
CA ASN A 670 26.27 7.98 -21.52
C ASN A 670 26.72 8.72 -22.78
N SER A 671 27.40 8.06 -23.74
CA SER A 671 27.76 8.68 -25.00
C SER A 671 26.57 9.30 -25.77
N LYS A 672 25.34 8.90 -25.46
CA LYS A 672 24.11 9.50 -25.99
C LYS A 672 23.62 10.75 -25.23
N THR A 673 24.10 11.03 -24.02
CA THR A 673 23.60 12.15 -23.19
C THR A 673 24.26 13.49 -23.58
N ASN A 674 25.45 13.47 -24.22
CA ASN A 674 26.11 14.67 -24.66
C ASN A 674 25.45 15.37 -25.90
N GLN A 675 24.42 14.73 -26.48
CA GLN A 675 23.67 15.34 -27.59
C GLN A 675 22.72 16.48 -27.13
N TYR A 676 22.48 16.64 -25.84
CA TYR A 676 21.56 17.64 -25.29
C TYR A 676 22.26 18.89 -24.71
N ILE A 677 23.59 18.91 -24.66
CA ILE A 677 24.37 20.00 -24.04
C ILE A 677 24.91 20.99 -25.09
N ASN A 678 24.76 20.75 -26.39
CA ASN A 678 25.19 21.65 -27.49
C ASN A 678 24.01 22.34 -28.15
#